data_688c2fed9704036e2bd9c65cbc2aa436
#
_entry.id   688c2fed9704036e2bd9c65cbc2aa436
#
_cell.length_a   1.000
_cell.length_b   1.000
_cell.length_c   1.000
_cell.angle_alpha   90.00
_cell.angle_beta   90.00
_cell.angle_gamma   90.00
#
_symmetry.space_group_name_H-M   'P 1'
#
loop_
_entity.id
_entity.type
_entity.pdbx_description
1 polymer ?
#
loop_
_entity_poly.entity_id
_entity_poly.type
_entity_poly.pdbx_seq_one_letter_code
_entity_poly.pdbx_strand_id
1 'polypeptide(L)'
;MEAVTVTFRPRRWPIWIAGLTMLGLLLVLHVAYTPAHRTLQLALLDAYQRIWPRERQSAPAVIVAIDEASLARYGQWPWPRSELARLVNAIGALKPAAIGIDLLFPEPDRHGGPAAADGTGNDLLFAVALRDNRAVLAIAGTVAEGASGSGNFPPVRVEGSDPLLLMPLLPQFRSVIRSTPVLDRAAAGHGIIRADAPDGIIRNIPMAGAIQNAIAPTLALEMIRVAADEPAVRLRANSDGLLSIGTGDIAVPVDKEGRAWIRYSRHEPDRFVSALDVMEGRVDPARISSKLVVVGLTGLALVDYPATPVNPSVPGAEIHAQLIENIFDGDHLTRPRWAPTAELLALALCGTLFVLLTPLLRPWLAISGAIALIVALAAIGAGAFRISGVLLDVASPAVALMLVFMTTMAGKLMETERQRRRLRETLQAEREAAARVAGELEAARRVQTGLLPDAATLTAIEPRCDVAAWMAPAREVGGDLYDFFKPSPDRVTFLVGDVSGKGLPASLFMAISKALCKSAALRSGAAVDRILTEANAEIARDNPEAMFVTAVLCSLDLQTGELRYANAGHDAPILIGKGGLARLVQAGGPPLCMFDHHDYPGATHQMAAGDVLLLYTDGVTEAMDAERRLYGRDRLCAVLKGLPAATSCTDIIAAVREDLQAFGAVEMLADDITMLALRWYGPA
;
A
#
# COMPACT_ATOMS: atom_id res chain seq x y z
N MET A 1 7.18 35.82 15.66
CA MET A 1 6.21 34.74 15.38
C MET A 1 6.96 33.43 15.45
N GLU A 2 6.87 32.68 16.56
CA GLU A 2 7.42 31.33 16.68
C GLU A 2 6.59 30.39 15.80
N ALA A 3 7.23 29.78 14.82
CA ALA A 3 6.63 28.74 14.02
C ALA A 3 6.31 27.53 14.93
N VAL A 4 5.07 27.37 15.31
CA VAL A 4 4.57 26.15 15.98
C VAL A 4 4.69 25.01 14.97
N THR A 5 5.81 24.32 14.99
CA THR A 5 5.97 23.05 14.26
C THR A 5 5.08 22.00 14.92
N VAL A 6 3.84 21.89 14.47
CA VAL A 6 2.93 20.80 14.84
C VAL A 6 3.46 19.50 14.24
N THR A 7 4.32 18.80 14.98
CA THR A 7 4.77 17.46 14.61
C THR A 7 3.63 16.48 14.84
N PHE A 8 2.81 16.23 13.83
CA PHE A 8 1.82 15.15 13.84
C PHE A 8 2.55 13.79 13.82
N ARG A 9 2.74 13.18 15.00
CA ARG A 9 3.18 11.78 15.06
C ARG A 9 2.03 10.88 14.59
N PRO A 10 2.24 10.03 13.56
CA PRO A 10 1.21 9.12 13.08
C PRO A 10 0.77 8.18 14.21
N ARG A 11 -0.53 8.06 14.41
CA ARG A 11 -1.11 7.07 15.33
C ARG A 11 -0.95 5.68 14.72
N ARG A 12 0.11 4.96 15.07
CA ARG A 12 0.42 3.61 14.53
C ARG A 12 -0.35 2.50 15.21
N TRP A 13 -0.84 2.72 16.43
CA TRP A 13 -1.52 1.70 17.23
C TRP A 13 -2.77 1.08 16.58
N PRO A 14 -3.64 1.81 15.81
CA PRO A 14 -4.77 1.17 15.13
C PRO A 14 -4.34 0.17 14.06
N ILE A 15 -3.22 0.45 13.38
CA ILE A 15 -2.67 -0.43 12.35
C ILE A 15 -2.16 -1.73 12.99
N TRP A 16 -1.46 -1.61 14.12
CA TRP A 16 -0.97 -2.77 14.88
C TRP A 16 -2.12 -3.62 15.41
N ILE A 17 -3.18 -3.01 15.98
CA ILE A 17 -4.35 -3.74 16.46
C ILE A 17 -5.01 -4.49 15.30
N ALA A 18 -5.30 -3.83 14.19
CA ALA A 18 -5.90 -4.48 13.03
C ALA A 18 -5.04 -5.64 12.50
N GLY A 19 -3.73 -5.44 12.41
CA GLY A 19 -2.79 -6.48 12.00
C GLY A 19 -2.72 -7.66 12.96
N LEU A 20 -2.66 -7.41 14.27
CA LEU A 20 -2.65 -8.45 15.30
C LEU A 20 -3.97 -9.22 15.36
N THR A 21 -5.09 -8.54 15.21
CA THR A 21 -6.42 -9.19 15.15
C THR A 21 -6.52 -10.12 13.93
N MET A 22 -6.08 -9.64 12.76
CA MET A 22 -6.03 -10.46 11.55
C MET A 22 -5.10 -11.65 11.73
N LEU A 23 -3.90 -11.46 12.26
CA LEU A 23 -2.95 -12.54 12.53
C LEU A 23 -3.53 -13.56 13.51
N GLY A 24 -4.14 -13.10 14.61
CA GLY A 24 -4.79 -13.99 15.58
C GLY A 24 -5.90 -14.85 14.97
N LEU A 25 -6.76 -14.23 14.12
CA LEU A 25 -7.79 -14.94 13.39
C LEU A 25 -7.18 -16.01 12.47
N LEU A 26 -6.14 -15.68 11.72
CA LEU A 26 -5.49 -16.60 10.78
C LEU A 26 -4.76 -17.73 11.49
N LEU A 27 -4.15 -17.47 12.66
CA LEU A 27 -3.58 -18.54 13.49
C LEU A 27 -4.64 -19.51 13.99
N VAL A 28 -5.80 -19.01 14.42
CA VAL A 28 -6.93 -19.86 14.82
C VAL A 28 -7.43 -20.68 13.64
N LEU A 29 -7.61 -20.08 12.48
CA LEU A 29 -8.02 -20.79 11.25
C LEU A 29 -7.00 -21.83 10.81
N HIS A 30 -5.71 -21.56 10.99
CA HIS A 30 -4.63 -22.52 10.67
C HIS A 30 -4.68 -23.73 11.61
N VAL A 31 -4.87 -23.52 12.91
CA VAL A 31 -5.00 -24.61 13.89
C VAL A 31 -6.29 -25.42 13.67
N ALA A 32 -7.39 -24.75 13.30
CA ALA A 32 -8.67 -25.40 13.02
C ALA A 32 -8.64 -26.30 11.78
N TYR A 33 -7.56 -26.25 10.98
CA TYR A 33 -7.35 -27.07 9.78
C TYR A 33 -8.58 -27.12 8.85
N THR A 34 -9.00 -25.95 8.40
CA THR A 34 -10.23 -25.77 7.60
C THR A 34 -10.13 -26.50 6.24
N PRO A 35 -11.26 -26.82 5.59
CA PRO A 35 -11.25 -27.38 4.23
C PRO A 35 -10.44 -26.56 3.22
N ALA A 36 -10.51 -25.21 3.32
CA ALA A 36 -9.72 -24.31 2.47
C ALA A 36 -8.21 -24.48 2.66
N HIS A 37 -7.76 -24.62 3.92
CA HIS A 37 -6.37 -24.92 4.25
C HIS A 37 -5.91 -26.21 3.57
N ARG A 38 -6.69 -27.31 3.75
CA ARG A 38 -6.39 -28.59 3.14
C ARG A 38 -6.32 -28.52 1.62
N THR A 39 -7.24 -27.80 0.99
CA THR A 39 -7.24 -27.62 -0.48
C THR A 39 -5.98 -26.92 -0.97
N LEU A 40 -5.55 -25.83 -0.30
CA LEU A 40 -4.32 -25.11 -0.65
C LEU A 40 -3.08 -26.00 -0.51
N GLN A 41 -2.98 -26.73 0.59
CA GLN A 41 -1.88 -27.66 0.84
C GLN A 41 -1.79 -28.75 -0.22
N LEU A 42 -2.92 -29.38 -0.56
CA LEU A 42 -2.96 -30.44 -1.58
C LEU A 42 -2.66 -29.90 -2.99
N ALA A 43 -3.18 -28.72 -3.33
CA ALA A 43 -2.89 -28.07 -4.60
C ALA A 43 -1.39 -27.75 -4.77
N LEU A 44 -0.72 -27.31 -3.70
CA LEU A 44 0.73 -27.09 -3.70
C LEU A 44 1.51 -28.39 -3.90
N LEU A 45 1.12 -29.46 -3.20
CA LEU A 45 1.73 -30.80 -3.36
C LEU A 45 1.59 -31.29 -4.80
N ASP A 46 0.39 -31.17 -5.37
CA ASP A 46 0.15 -31.56 -6.76
C ASP A 46 1.01 -30.75 -7.74
N ALA A 47 1.16 -29.44 -7.49
CA ALA A 47 2.04 -28.57 -8.29
C ALA A 47 3.51 -29.05 -8.20
N TYR A 48 3.99 -29.36 -7.01
CA TYR A 48 5.36 -29.86 -6.85
C TYR A 48 5.57 -31.19 -7.59
N GLN A 49 4.62 -32.13 -7.50
CA GLN A 49 4.73 -33.41 -8.19
C GLN A 49 4.66 -33.24 -9.73
N ARG A 50 3.88 -32.28 -10.25
CA ARG A 50 3.86 -31.98 -11.70
C ARG A 50 5.16 -31.38 -12.20
N ILE A 51 5.77 -30.49 -11.40
CA ILE A 51 7.03 -29.82 -11.77
C ILE A 51 8.21 -30.77 -11.63
N TRP A 52 8.23 -31.59 -10.57
CA TRP A 52 9.29 -32.52 -10.24
C TRP A 52 8.72 -33.93 -9.99
N PRO A 53 8.18 -34.60 -11.04
CA PRO A 53 7.75 -35.99 -10.93
C PRO A 53 8.95 -36.87 -10.57
N ARG A 54 8.66 -38.03 -9.98
CA ARG A 54 9.71 -39.02 -9.69
C ARG A 54 10.29 -39.54 -11.00
N GLU A 55 11.61 -39.67 -11.05
CA GLU A 55 12.32 -40.44 -12.08
C GLU A 55 12.38 -41.90 -11.65
N ARG A 56 11.96 -42.82 -12.53
CA ARG A 56 11.97 -44.21 -12.26
C ARG A 56 13.41 -44.75 -12.21
N GLN A 57 13.88 -45.21 -11.07
CA GLN A 57 15.25 -45.75 -10.89
C GLN A 57 15.30 -47.26 -11.06
N SER A 58 14.28 -47.95 -10.56
CA SER A 58 14.16 -49.39 -10.62
C SER A 58 12.82 -49.82 -11.26
N ALA A 59 12.72 -51.06 -11.64
CA ALA A 59 11.51 -51.65 -12.19
C ALA A 59 11.13 -52.93 -11.43
N PRO A 60 10.86 -52.87 -10.11
CA PRO A 60 10.52 -54.00 -9.28
C PRO A 60 9.11 -54.53 -9.54
N ALA A 61 8.28 -53.69 -10.18
CA ALA A 61 6.90 -54.02 -10.52
C ALA A 61 6.64 -54.00 -12.02
N VAL A 62 5.74 -54.81 -12.51
CA VAL A 62 5.24 -54.85 -13.86
C VAL A 62 3.72 -55.07 -13.83
N ILE A 63 3.00 -54.45 -14.72
CA ILE A 63 1.55 -54.61 -14.82
C ILE A 63 1.24 -55.51 -16.00
N VAL A 64 0.57 -56.64 -15.71
CA VAL A 64 -0.03 -57.46 -16.76
C VAL A 64 -1.44 -56.92 -17.00
N ALA A 65 -1.59 -56.24 -18.10
CA ALA A 65 -2.77 -55.49 -18.48
C ALA A 65 -3.77 -56.37 -19.24
N ILE A 66 -4.98 -56.50 -18.70
CA ILE A 66 -6.11 -56.99 -19.48
C ILE A 66 -6.63 -55.81 -20.31
N ASP A 67 -6.04 -55.64 -21.46
CA ASP A 67 -6.21 -54.52 -22.39
C ASP A 67 -7.21 -54.85 -23.52
N GLU A 68 -7.48 -53.90 -24.41
CA GLU A 68 -8.37 -54.07 -25.55
C GLU A 68 -7.93 -55.21 -26.48
N ALA A 69 -6.63 -55.43 -26.66
CA ALA A 69 -6.12 -56.52 -27.49
C ALA A 69 -6.44 -57.87 -26.85
N SER A 70 -6.31 -57.97 -25.55
CA SER A 70 -6.66 -59.17 -24.77
C SER A 70 -8.16 -59.43 -24.81
N LEU A 71 -8.99 -58.39 -24.69
CA LEU A 71 -10.45 -58.51 -24.77
C LEU A 71 -10.92 -58.89 -26.18
N ALA A 72 -10.32 -58.37 -27.23
CA ALA A 72 -10.64 -58.70 -28.59
C ALA A 72 -10.33 -60.17 -28.90
N ARG A 73 -9.27 -60.73 -28.27
CA ARG A 73 -8.83 -62.13 -28.48
C ARG A 73 -9.58 -63.16 -27.65
N TYR A 74 -9.77 -62.89 -26.35
CA TYR A 74 -10.31 -63.87 -25.40
C TYR A 74 -11.75 -63.55 -24.98
N GLY A 75 -12.36 -62.53 -25.50
CA GLY A 75 -13.74 -62.12 -25.25
C GLY A 75 -13.89 -61.01 -24.23
N GLN A 76 -15.11 -60.49 -24.12
CA GLN A 76 -15.46 -59.41 -23.23
C GLN A 76 -15.30 -59.80 -21.74
N TRP A 77 -14.94 -58.84 -20.93
CA TRP A 77 -14.92 -58.96 -19.46
C TRP A 77 -16.34 -59.10 -18.89
N PRO A 78 -16.61 -59.93 -17.88
CA PRO A 78 -15.67 -60.76 -17.11
C PRO A 78 -15.30 -62.08 -17.81
N TRP A 79 -13.99 -62.41 -17.76
CA TRP A 79 -13.51 -63.66 -18.32
C TRP A 79 -13.91 -64.87 -17.49
N PRO A 80 -14.10 -66.08 -18.10
CA PRO A 80 -14.21 -67.35 -17.38
C PRO A 80 -13.00 -67.51 -16.45
N ARG A 81 -13.20 -68.11 -15.27
CA ARG A 81 -12.10 -68.38 -14.32
C ARG A 81 -11.05 -69.35 -14.88
N SER A 82 -11.40 -70.19 -15.87
CA SER A 82 -10.42 -70.97 -16.63
C SER A 82 -9.43 -70.14 -17.43
N GLU A 83 -9.86 -69.05 -18.04
CA GLU A 83 -8.94 -68.12 -18.75
C GLU A 83 -8.05 -67.36 -17.79
N LEU A 84 -8.57 -66.98 -16.63
CA LEU A 84 -7.77 -66.37 -15.55
C LEU A 84 -6.75 -67.35 -14.98
N ALA A 85 -7.12 -68.60 -14.83
CA ALA A 85 -6.17 -69.66 -14.44
C ALA A 85 -5.05 -69.85 -15.44
N ARG A 86 -5.36 -69.83 -16.76
CA ARG A 86 -4.35 -69.87 -17.82
C ARG A 86 -3.40 -68.65 -17.76
N LEU A 87 -3.95 -67.45 -17.57
CA LEU A 87 -3.16 -66.24 -17.44
C LEU A 87 -2.19 -66.32 -16.24
N VAL A 88 -2.72 -66.72 -15.05
CA VAL A 88 -1.89 -66.82 -13.83
C VAL A 88 -0.80 -67.89 -14.00
N ASN A 89 -1.12 -69.03 -14.62
CA ASN A 89 -0.12 -70.09 -14.90
C ASN A 89 0.92 -69.62 -15.93
N ALA A 90 0.52 -68.87 -16.97
CA ALA A 90 1.45 -68.30 -17.94
C ALA A 90 2.39 -67.28 -17.30
N ILE A 91 1.90 -66.41 -16.41
CA ILE A 91 2.72 -65.51 -15.59
C ILE A 91 3.67 -66.29 -14.69
N GLY A 92 3.14 -67.32 -13.97
CA GLY A 92 3.93 -68.17 -13.06
C GLY A 92 5.06 -68.92 -13.74
N ALA A 93 4.89 -69.35 -14.99
CA ALA A 93 5.93 -69.98 -15.79
C ALA A 93 7.13 -69.06 -16.03
N LEU A 94 6.94 -67.74 -15.98
CA LEU A 94 7.98 -66.69 -16.11
C LEU A 94 8.67 -66.38 -14.77
N LYS A 95 8.32 -67.10 -13.68
CA LYS A 95 8.93 -67.00 -12.34
C LYS A 95 8.91 -65.61 -11.75
N PRO A 96 7.73 -64.94 -11.58
CA PRO A 96 7.60 -63.69 -10.85
C PRO A 96 7.95 -63.90 -9.37
N ALA A 97 8.28 -62.82 -8.63
CA ALA A 97 8.47 -62.86 -7.18
C ALA A 97 7.12 -63.09 -6.45
N ALA A 98 6.07 -62.43 -6.87
CA ALA A 98 4.68 -62.69 -6.46
C ALA A 98 3.73 -62.12 -7.52
N ILE A 99 2.49 -62.61 -7.53
CA ILE A 99 1.42 -62.13 -8.42
C ILE A 99 0.34 -61.48 -7.55
N GLY A 100 0.03 -60.20 -7.78
CA GLY A 100 -1.11 -59.51 -7.17
C GLY A 100 -2.22 -59.32 -8.18
N ILE A 101 -3.42 -59.72 -7.82
CA ILE A 101 -4.59 -59.64 -8.70
C ILE A 101 -5.49 -58.51 -8.20
N ASP A 102 -5.45 -57.40 -8.91
CA ASP A 102 -6.26 -56.19 -8.63
C ASP A 102 -7.68 -56.33 -9.20
N LEU A 103 -8.33 -57.43 -8.87
CA LEU A 103 -9.67 -57.80 -9.31
C LEU A 103 -10.43 -58.47 -8.18
N LEU A 104 -11.75 -58.26 -8.13
CA LEU A 104 -12.63 -58.84 -7.13
C LEU A 104 -13.48 -59.98 -7.73
N PHE A 105 -13.62 -61.07 -7.01
CA PHE A 105 -14.39 -62.24 -7.43
C PHE A 105 -15.44 -62.62 -6.39
N PRO A 106 -16.44 -61.78 -6.11
CA PRO A 106 -17.40 -62.02 -5.03
C PRO A 106 -18.45 -63.07 -5.36
N GLU A 107 -18.55 -63.43 -6.62
CA GLU A 107 -19.54 -64.42 -7.11
C GLU A 107 -18.83 -65.57 -7.80
N PRO A 108 -19.46 -66.82 -7.76
CA PRO A 108 -18.99 -67.99 -8.52
C PRO A 108 -18.95 -67.69 -10.03
N ASP A 109 -18.11 -68.43 -10.75
CA ASP A 109 -18.01 -68.34 -12.21
C ASP A 109 -19.36 -68.65 -12.91
N ARG A 110 -19.83 -67.69 -13.70
CA ARG A 110 -21.09 -67.83 -14.44
C ARG A 110 -20.95 -68.57 -15.76
N HIS A 111 -19.71 -68.87 -16.20
CA HIS A 111 -19.42 -69.51 -17.47
C HIS A 111 -19.12 -71.00 -17.30
N GLY A 112 -19.39 -71.60 -16.15
CA GLY A 112 -19.33 -73.09 -15.91
C GLY A 112 -20.41 -73.79 -16.72
N GLY A 113 -20.01 -74.75 -17.58
CA GLY A 113 -20.94 -75.50 -18.40
C GLY A 113 -21.89 -76.34 -17.56
N PRO A 114 -22.88 -77.05 -18.18
CA PRO A 114 -23.95 -77.75 -17.50
C PRO A 114 -23.52 -78.93 -16.56
N ALA A 115 -22.26 -79.32 -16.57
CA ALA A 115 -21.67 -80.30 -15.65
C ALA A 115 -21.27 -79.75 -14.28
N ALA A 116 -21.27 -78.37 -14.12
CA ALA A 116 -21.00 -77.68 -12.87
C ALA A 116 -22.18 -76.76 -12.57
N ALA A 117 -23.35 -77.33 -12.21
CA ALA A 117 -24.54 -76.54 -11.85
C ALA A 117 -24.33 -75.63 -10.66
N ASP A 118 -23.18 -75.74 -9.97
CA ASP A 118 -22.72 -74.90 -8.84
C ASP A 118 -21.56 -73.95 -9.20
N GLY A 119 -21.08 -73.86 -10.47
CA GLY A 119 -20.00 -73.02 -10.94
C GLY A 119 -18.62 -73.32 -10.33
N THR A 120 -18.49 -74.38 -9.57
CA THR A 120 -17.28 -74.68 -8.80
C THR A 120 -16.11 -75.20 -9.63
N GLY A 121 -16.36 -75.77 -10.85
CA GLY A 121 -15.31 -76.38 -11.68
C GLY A 121 -14.21 -75.33 -12.12
N ASN A 122 -14.61 -74.25 -12.68
CA ASN A 122 -13.67 -73.17 -13.12
C ASN A 122 -13.05 -72.44 -11.92
N ASP A 123 -13.81 -72.20 -10.84
CA ASP A 123 -13.28 -71.64 -9.59
C ASP A 123 -12.21 -72.58 -8.98
N LEU A 124 -12.36 -73.90 -9.04
CA LEU A 124 -11.34 -74.83 -8.58
C LEU A 124 -10.07 -74.79 -9.43
N LEU A 125 -10.18 -74.69 -10.77
CA LEU A 125 -9.04 -74.55 -11.67
C LEU A 125 -8.26 -73.24 -11.34
N PHE A 126 -8.98 -72.12 -11.12
CA PHE A 126 -8.37 -70.88 -10.77
C PHE A 126 -7.76 -70.91 -9.37
N ALA A 127 -8.41 -71.56 -8.39
CA ALA A 127 -7.87 -71.76 -7.05
C ALA A 127 -6.54 -72.56 -7.07
N VAL A 128 -6.41 -73.58 -7.88
CA VAL A 128 -5.14 -74.31 -8.06
C VAL A 128 -4.08 -73.40 -8.63
N ALA A 129 -4.40 -72.64 -9.70
CA ALA A 129 -3.44 -71.65 -10.29
C ALA A 129 -2.99 -70.57 -9.28
N LEU A 130 -3.89 -70.07 -8.47
CA LEU A 130 -3.56 -69.09 -7.41
C LEU A 130 -2.59 -69.68 -6.36
N ARG A 131 -2.86 -70.86 -5.88
CA ARG A 131 -2.02 -71.50 -4.88
C ARG A 131 -0.64 -71.85 -5.40
N ASP A 132 -0.57 -72.44 -6.59
CA ASP A 132 0.70 -72.88 -7.18
C ASP A 132 1.63 -71.73 -7.59
N ASN A 133 1.05 -70.56 -7.82
CA ASN A 133 1.80 -69.38 -8.24
C ASN A 133 1.88 -68.26 -7.17
N ARG A 134 1.59 -68.58 -5.88
CA ARG A 134 1.70 -67.63 -4.75
C ARG A 134 0.97 -66.29 -5.01
N ALA A 135 -0.25 -66.38 -5.54
CA ALA A 135 -1.00 -65.23 -5.92
C ALA A 135 -1.70 -64.57 -4.71
N VAL A 136 -1.69 -63.24 -4.67
CA VAL A 136 -2.36 -62.40 -3.69
C VAL A 136 -3.63 -61.84 -4.31
N LEU A 137 -4.78 -61.97 -3.63
CA LEU A 137 -6.05 -61.45 -4.10
C LEU A 137 -6.40 -60.10 -3.47
N ALA A 138 -7.03 -59.27 -4.28
CA ALA A 138 -7.60 -58.01 -3.83
C ALA A 138 -8.82 -58.22 -2.94
N ILE A 139 -8.96 -57.36 -1.94
CA ILE A 139 -10.17 -57.15 -1.15
C ILE A 139 -10.55 -55.67 -1.14
N ALA A 140 -11.84 -55.36 -1.14
CA ALA A 140 -12.32 -54.00 -1.04
C ALA A 140 -13.00 -53.77 0.30
N GLY A 141 -12.44 -52.86 1.11
CA GLY A 141 -13.06 -52.42 2.35
C GLY A 141 -14.29 -51.57 2.11
N THR A 142 -15.37 -51.78 2.86
CA THR A 142 -16.60 -50.98 2.77
C THR A 142 -17.04 -50.48 4.13
N VAL A 143 -17.67 -49.32 4.14
CA VAL A 143 -18.29 -48.71 5.34
C VAL A 143 -19.73 -49.20 5.53
N ALA A 144 -20.33 -49.82 4.52
CA ALA A 144 -21.66 -50.45 4.61
C ALA A 144 -21.58 -51.75 5.42
N GLU A 145 -22.66 -52.08 6.13
CA GLU A 145 -22.79 -53.38 6.78
C GLU A 145 -23.02 -54.46 5.72
N GLY A 146 -22.13 -55.41 5.64
CA GLY A 146 -22.19 -56.52 4.70
C GLY A 146 -21.81 -57.85 5.38
N ALA A 147 -21.84 -58.95 4.64
CA ALA A 147 -21.44 -60.27 5.17
C ALA A 147 -19.96 -60.22 5.60
N SER A 148 -19.71 -60.19 6.89
CA SER A 148 -18.39 -60.18 7.49
C SER A 148 -17.84 -61.62 7.51
N GLY A 149 -16.92 -61.94 6.64
CA GLY A 149 -16.06 -63.08 6.83
C GLY A 149 -14.85 -62.70 7.69
N SER A 150 -14.60 -63.40 8.78
CA SER A 150 -13.32 -63.37 9.50
C SER A 150 -12.22 -63.82 8.55
N GLY A 151 -11.44 -62.87 8.00
CA GLY A 151 -10.41 -63.16 7.03
C GLY A 151 -9.16 -63.78 7.64
N ASN A 152 -8.53 -64.70 6.90
CA ASN A 152 -7.19 -65.14 7.24
C ASN A 152 -6.17 -64.05 6.78
N PHE A 153 -5.96 -63.05 7.64
CA PHE A 153 -4.94 -62.01 7.39
C PHE A 153 -3.63 -62.42 8.04
N PRO A 154 -2.50 -61.91 7.51
CA PRO A 154 -1.21 -62.19 8.12
C PRO A 154 -1.15 -61.65 9.56
N PRO A 155 -0.40 -62.34 10.45
CA PRO A 155 -0.16 -61.82 11.79
C PRO A 155 0.48 -60.43 11.72
N VAL A 156 0.11 -59.63 12.70
CA VAL A 156 0.67 -58.28 12.81
C VAL A 156 1.58 -58.23 14.02
N ARG A 157 2.81 -57.75 13.84
CA ARG A 157 3.77 -57.49 14.90
C ARG A 157 3.80 -55.98 15.15
N VAL A 158 3.47 -55.58 16.36
CA VAL A 158 3.50 -54.16 16.77
C VAL A 158 4.74 -53.94 17.64
N GLU A 159 5.49 -52.90 17.27
CA GLU A 159 6.69 -52.43 18.01
C GLU A 159 6.42 -51.05 18.57
N GLY A 160 6.61 -50.84 19.88
CA GLY A 160 6.59 -49.54 20.56
C GLY A 160 5.21 -49.07 21.05
N SER A 161 4.12 -49.85 20.86
CA SER A 161 2.78 -49.48 21.35
C SER A 161 1.90 -50.74 21.49
N ASP A 162 0.74 -50.58 22.13
CA ASP A 162 -0.30 -51.63 22.19
C ASP A 162 -1.07 -51.68 20.86
N PRO A 163 -1.24 -52.87 20.24
CA PRO A 163 -2.04 -53.04 19.03
C PRO A 163 -3.45 -52.47 19.13
N LEU A 164 -4.09 -52.54 20.30
CA LEU A 164 -5.45 -52.05 20.52
C LEU A 164 -5.53 -50.51 20.43
N LEU A 165 -4.44 -49.82 20.77
CA LEU A 165 -4.36 -48.36 20.66
C LEU A 165 -4.14 -47.87 19.22
N LEU A 166 -3.57 -48.74 18.37
CA LEU A 166 -3.26 -48.41 16.98
C LEU A 166 -4.41 -48.66 16.00
N MET A 167 -5.26 -49.64 16.32
CA MET A 167 -6.39 -49.98 15.45
C MET A 167 -7.31 -48.80 15.12
N PRO A 168 -7.68 -47.90 16.07
CA PRO A 168 -8.52 -46.75 15.78
C PRO A 168 -7.85 -45.71 14.87
N LEU A 169 -6.52 -45.73 14.75
CA LEU A 169 -5.76 -44.79 13.89
C LEU A 169 -5.78 -45.21 12.42
N LEU A 170 -5.96 -46.52 12.15
CA LEU A 170 -6.03 -47.02 10.79
C LEU A 170 -7.41 -46.76 10.17
N PRO A 171 -7.51 -46.66 8.82
CA PRO A 171 -8.81 -46.62 8.15
C PRO A 171 -9.71 -47.77 8.58
N GLN A 172 -10.92 -47.44 9.04
CA GLN A 172 -11.88 -48.41 9.58
C GLN A 172 -12.83 -48.89 8.49
N PHE A 173 -12.93 -50.21 8.33
CA PHE A 173 -13.87 -50.86 7.44
C PHE A 173 -14.82 -51.77 8.24
N ARG A 174 -16.13 -51.57 8.07
CA ARG A 174 -17.15 -52.38 8.76
C ARG A 174 -17.25 -53.77 8.18
N SER A 175 -17.02 -53.89 6.87
CA SER A 175 -17.02 -55.15 6.16
C SER A 175 -16.07 -55.13 4.96
N VAL A 176 -15.83 -56.24 4.34
CA VAL A 176 -15.00 -56.39 3.13
C VAL A 176 -15.72 -57.20 2.07
N ILE A 177 -15.57 -56.78 0.83
CA ILE A 177 -15.93 -57.58 -0.33
C ILE A 177 -14.74 -58.49 -0.62
N ARG A 178 -14.96 -59.79 -0.56
CA ARG A 178 -13.94 -60.84 -0.75
C ARG A 178 -14.29 -61.69 -1.96
N SER A 179 -13.32 -62.47 -2.40
CA SER A 179 -13.54 -63.54 -3.38
C SER A 179 -14.35 -64.69 -2.79
N THR A 180 -14.83 -65.56 -3.64
CA THR A 180 -15.52 -66.77 -3.20
C THR A 180 -14.66 -67.61 -2.23
N PRO A 181 -15.23 -68.34 -1.27
CA PRO A 181 -14.46 -69.09 -0.26
C PRO A 181 -13.44 -70.06 -0.83
N VAL A 182 -13.66 -70.57 -2.04
CA VAL A 182 -12.73 -71.47 -2.74
C VAL A 182 -11.46 -70.72 -3.17
N LEU A 183 -11.61 -69.58 -3.79
CA LEU A 183 -10.50 -68.74 -4.24
C LEU A 183 -9.77 -68.11 -3.06
N ASP A 184 -10.55 -67.68 -2.07
CA ASP A 184 -10.04 -66.98 -0.88
C ASP A 184 -9.11 -67.92 -0.06
N ARG A 185 -9.42 -69.19 0.10
CA ARG A 185 -8.56 -70.20 0.77
C ARG A 185 -7.31 -70.59 -0.03
N ALA A 186 -7.36 -70.45 -1.33
CA ALA A 186 -6.25 -70.81 -2.21
C ALA A 186 -5.20 -69.67 -2.37
N ALA A 187 -5.57 -68.39 -2.13
CA ALA A 187 -4.68 -67.27 -2.23
C ALA A 187 -3.56 -67.32 -1.18
N ALA A 188 -2.36 -66.92 -1.54
CA ALA A 188 -1.21 -66.78 -0.64
C ALA A 188 -1.35 -65.61 0.34
N GLY A 189 -2.24 -64.67 0.03
CA GLY A 189 -2.54 -63.51 0.86
C GLY A 189 -3.68 -62.65 0.29
N HIS A 190 -4.09 -61.65 1.08
CA HIS A 190 -5.17 -60.74 0.72
C HIS A 190 -4.74 -59.30 1.00
N GLY A 191 -4.96 -58.39 0.03
CA GLY A 191 -4.60 -57.01 0.18
C GLY A 191 -5.72 -56.05 -0.20
N ILE A 192 -5.82 -54.94 0.57
CA ILE A 192 -6.79 -53.87 0.32
C ILE A 192 -6.38 -53.09 -0.92
N ILE A 193 -7.35 -52.87 -1.83
CA ILE A 193 -7.14 -52.06 -3.04
C ILE A 193 -7.79 -50.68 -2.97
N ARG A 194 -8.50 -50.36 -1.87
CA ARG A 194 -9.22 -49.10 -1.75
C ARG A 194 -8.26 -47.96 -1.44
N ALA A 195 -8.30 -46.89 -2.26
CA ALA A 195 -7.72 -45.62 -1.99
C ALA A 195 -8.83 -44.57 -1.79
N ASP A 196 -8.75 -43.78 -0.73
CA ASP A 196 -9.69 -42.67 -0.52
C ASP A 196 -9.20 -41.45 -1.30
N ALA A 197 -10.03 -40.96 -2.21
CA ALA A 197 -9.78 -39.77 -2.98
C ALA A 197 -11.01 -38.84 -2.96
N PRO A 198 -11.20 -38.04 -1.90
CA PRO A 198 -12.39 -37.20 -1.76
C PRO A 198 -12.61 -36.26 -2.92
N ASP A 199 -11.53 -35.81 -3.57
CA ASP A 199 -11.52 -34.93 -4.74
C ASP A 199 -11.19 -35.65 -6.06
N GLY A 200 -11.20 -37.01 -6.06
CA GLY A 200 -10.90 -37.81 -7.23
C GLY A 200 -9.41 -37.99 -7.53
N ILE A 201 -8.50 -37.35 -6.76
CA ILE A 201 -7.05 -37.45 -6.97
C ILE A 201 -6.40 -38.29 -5.87
N ILE A 202 -5.80 -39.42 -6.25
CA ILE A 202 -5.11 -40.32 -5.32
C ILE A 202 -3.67 -39.80 -5.09
N ARG A 203 -3.36 -39.37 -3.86
CA ARG A 203 -2.05 -38.89 -3.44
C ARG A 203 -1.36 -39.78 -2.44
N ASN A 204 -2.14 -40.52 -1.69
CA ASN A 204 -1.69 -41.48 -0.67
C ASN A 204 -2.56 -42.71 -0.65
N ILE A 205 -2.04 -43.80 -0.13
CA ILE A 205 -2.74 -45.06 0.03
C ILE A 205 -2.58 -45.55 1.48
N PRO A 206 -3.63 -46.06 2.12
CA PRO A 206 -3.49 -46.75 3.41
C PRO A 206 -2.63 -47.99 3.26
N MET A 207 -1.53 -48.08 4.02
CA MET A 207 -0.66 -49.24 4.00
C MET A 207 -1.28 -50.44 4.70
N ALA A 208 -2.21 -50.18 5.61
CA ALA A 208 -3.06 -51.19 6.26
C ALA A 208 -4.40 -50.58 6.64
N GLY A 209 -5.41 -51.38 6.81
CA GLY A 209 -6.72 -50.99 7.30
C GLY A 209 -7.22 -51.93 8.40
N ALA A 210 -8.02 -51.38 9.32
CA ALA A 210 -8.67 -52.18 10.37
C ALA A 210 -10.03 -52.69 9.87
N ILE A 211 -10.22 -53.99 9.95
CA ILE A 211 -11.43 -54.68 9.57
C ILE A 211 -11.91 -55.42 10.82
N GLN A 212 -12.94 -54.89 11.49
CA GLN A 212 -13.35 -55.41 12.79
C GLN A 212 -12.16 -55.49 13.78
N ASN A 213 -11.70 -56.68 14.19
CA ASN A 213 -10.60 -56.90 15.11
C ASN A 213 -9.30 -57.37 14.41
N ALA A 214 -9.23 -57.25 13.10
CA ALA A 214 -8.07 -57.65 12.31
C ALA A 214 -7.47 -56.46 11.54
N ILE A 215 -6.19 -56.52 11.23
CA ILE A 215 -5.50 -55.56 10.40
C ILE A 215 -5.16 -56.25 9.07
N ALA A 216 -5.62 -55.69 7.98
CA ALA A 216 -5.33 -56.14 6.63
C ALA A 216 -4.35 -55.21 5.93
N PRO A 217 -3.26 -55.70 5.30
CA PRO A 217 -2.33 -54.89 4.52
C PRO A 217 -2.94 -54.43 3.19
N THR A 218 -2.36 -53.37 2.57
CA THR A 218 -2.65 -53.05 1.16
C THR A 218 -2.12 -54.11 0.22
N LEU A 219 -2.68 -54.22 -1.00
CA LEU A 219 -2.28 -55.19 -2.00
C LEU A 219 -0.76 -55.16 -2.28
N ALA A 220 -0.19 -53.99 -2.46
CA ALA A 220 1.25 -53.81 -2.70
C ALA A 220 2.11 -54.33 -1.54
N LEU A 221 1.73 -54.05 -0.28
CA LEU A 221 2.48 -54.52 0.90
C LEU A 221 2.37 -56.03 1.06
N GLU A 222 1.19 -56.63 0.83
CA GLU A 222 0.98 -58.06 0.91
C GLU A 222 1.76 -58.81 -0.17
N MET A 223 1.82 -58.27 -1.41
CA MET A 223 2.67 -58.85 -2.46
C MET A 223 4.14 -58.86 -2.05
N ILE A 224 4.63 -57.80 -1.46
CA ILE A 224 6.01 -57.71 -0.97
C ILE A 224 6.24 -58.74 0.14
N ARG A 225 5.28 -58.88 1.10
CA ARG A 225 5.36 -59.88 2.17
C ARG A 225 5.44 -61.31 1.63
N VAL A 226 4.57 -61.63 0.68
CA VAL A 226 4.53 -62.98 0.05
C VAL A 226 5.80 -63.22 -0.75
N ALA A 227 6.32 -62.26 -1.48
CA ALA A 227 7.55 -62.38 -2.25
C ALA A 227 8.79 -62.58 -1.35
N ALA A 228 8.83 -61.90 -0.20
CA ALA A 228 9.91 -62.03 0.78
C ALA A 228 9.78 -63.23 1.71
N ASP A 229 8.72 -64.00 1.60
CA ASP A 229 8.36 -65.16 2.48
C ASP A 229 8.28 -64.77 3.97
N GLU A 230 7.87 -63.54 4.24
CA GLU A 230 7.78 -63.00 5.60
C GLU A 230 6.46 -63.44 6.27
N PRO A 231 6.53 -63.85 7.56
CA PRO A 231 5.34 -64.35 8.24
C PRO A 231 4.38 -63.25 8.68
N ALA A 232 4.81 -62.02 8.84
CA ALA A 232 4.03 -60.98 9.49
C ALA A 232 4.21 -59.56 8.86
N VAL A 233 3.19 -58.74 9.00
CA VAL A 233 3.28 -57.28 8.80
C VAL A 233 3.79 -56.65 10.09
N ARG A 234 4.66 -55.68 9.99
CA ARG A 234 5.24 -54.92 11.12
C ARG A 234 4.66 -53.53 11.17
N LEU A 235 4.15 -53.13 12.32
CA LEU A 235 3.71 -51.76 12.62
C LEU A 235 4.66 -51.18 13.67
N ARG A 236 5.37 -50.10 13.34
CA ARG A 236 6.16 -49.34 14.30
C ARG A 236 5.40 -48.10 14.75
N ALA A 237 5.34 -47.90 16.04
CA ALA A 237 4.64 -46.75 16.63
C ALA A 237 5.42 -46.23 17.83
N ASN A 238 5.07 -45.03 18.25
CA ASN A 238 5.54 -44.41 19.51
C ASN A 238 4.35 -43.80 20.26
N SER A 239 4.64 -43.07 21.34
CA SER A 239 3.61 -42.34 22.12
C SER A 239 2.70 -41.44 21.27
N ASP A 240 3.18 -40.98 20.12
CA ASP A 240 2.45 -40.04 19.27
C ASP A 240 1.69 -40.73 18.12
N GLY A 241 1.75 -42.05 17.97
CA GLY A 241 1.05 -42.88 16.99
C GLY A 241 1.98 -43.60 16.00
N LEU A 242 1.44 -43.96 14.82
CA LEU A 242 2.13 -44.75 13.80
C LEU A 242 3.32 -44.02 13.19
N LEU A 243 4.43 -44.71 12.99
CA LEU A 243 5.66 -44.21 12.35
C LEU A 243 5.88 -44.85 10.98
N SER A 244 5.82 -46.21 10.92
CA SER A 244 5.99 -46.95 9.68
C SER A 244 5.20 -48.24 9.71
N ILE A 245 4.82 -48.70 8.51
CA ILE A 245 4.19 -49.99 8.28
C ILE A 245 5.03 -50.73 7.22
N GLY A 246 5.32 -52.01 7.44
CA GLY A 246 6.18 -52.74 6.53
C GLY A 246 6.18 -54.24 6.76
N THR A 247 7.18 -54.90 6.21
CA THR A 247 7.40 -56.34 6.37
C THR A 247 8.87 -56.67 6.19
N GLY A 248 9.42 -57.66 6.92
CA GLY A 248 10.83 -57.92 6.89
C GLY A 248 11.67 -56.71 7.25
N ASP A 249 12.66 -56.36 6.43
CA ASP A 249 13.49 -55.17 6.59
C ASP A 249 12.90 -53.92 5.94
N ILE A 250 11.82 -54.06 5.22
CA ILE A 250 11.14 -52.94 4.55
C ILE A 250 10.22 -52.23 5.55
N ALA A 251 10.46 -50.90 5.74
CA ALA A 251 9.65 -50.06 6.59
C ALA A 251 9.25 -48.80 5.81
N VAL A 252 7.97 -48.66 5.51
CA VAL A 252 7.40 -47.55 4.76
C VAL A 252 6.91 -46.49 5.74
N PRO A 253 7.41 -45.27 5.69
CA PRO A 253 6.91 -44.18 6.52
C PRO A 253 5.43 -43.89 6.22
N VAL A 254 4.64 -43.66 7.28
CA VAL A 254 3.21 -43.39 7.16
C VAL A 254 2.82 -42.15 7.96
N ASP A 255 1.68 -41.57 7.59
CA ASP A 255 1.07 -40.48 8.37
C ASP A 255 0.33 -41.06 9.62
N LYS A 256 -0.37 -40.16 10.35
CA LYS A 256 -1.10 -40.53 11.57
C LYS A 256 -2.15 -41.61 11.34
N GLU A 257 -2.68 -41.72 10.14
CA GLU A 257 -3.76 -42.62 9.72
C GLU A 257 -3.22 -43.86 9.03
N GLY A 258 -1.91 -44.10 9.07
CA GLY A 258 -1.28 -45.26 8.43
C GLY A 258 -1.24 -45.18 6.90
N ARG A 259 -1.26 -44.01 6.31
CA ARG A 259 -1.21 -43.80 4.87
C ARG A 259 0.19 -43.45 4.41
N ALA A 260 0.64 -44.07 3.33
CA ALA A 260 1.88 -43.71 2.63
C ALA A 260 1.59 -42.70 1.50
N TRP A 261 2.35 -41.63 1.47
CA TRP A 261 2.31 -40.66 0.38
C TRP A 261 3.13 -41.18 -0.80
N ILE A 262 2.54 -41.14 -2.01
CA ILE A 262 3.18 -41.64 -3.22
C ILE A 262 3.83 -40.46 -3.96
N ARG A 263 5.10 -40.59 -4.30
CA ARG A 263 5.76 -39.72 -5.26
C ARG A 263 5.59 -40.32 -6.64
N TYR A 264 4.69 -39.74 -7.44
CA TYR A 264 4.31 -40.29 -8.73
C TYR A 264 5.36 -39.98 -9.81
N SER A 265 5.62 -40.97 -10.67
CA SER A 265 6.30 -40.78 -11.97
C SER A 265 5.28 -40.52 -13.07
N ARG A 266 5.74 -40.11 -14.22
CA ARG A 266 4.90 -40.03 -15.41
C ARG A 266 4.44 -41.45 -15.82
N HIS A 267 3.34 -41.49 -16.56
CA HIS A 267 2.90 -42.76 -17.15
C HIS A 267 3.95 -43.25 -18.14
N GLU A 268 4.39 -44.52 -17.95
CA GLU A 268 5.41 -45.15 -18.79
C GLU A 268 4.84 -46.46 -19.38
N PRO A 269 4.72 -46.59 -20.72
CA PRO A 269 4.26 -47.78 -21.37
C PRO A 269 5.04 -49.06 -20.99
N ASP A 270 6.34 -48.91 -20.69
CA ASP A 270 7.20 -50.04 -20.30
C ASP A 270 6.82 -50.69 -18.99
N ARG A 271 5.96 -50.07 -18.19
CA ARG A 271 5.39 -50.65 -16.96
C ARG A 271 4.36 -51.71 -17.27
N PHE A 272 3.86 -51.72 -18.50
CA PHE A 272 2.77 -52.58 -18.93
C PHE A 272 3.25 -53.71 -19.86
N VAL A 273 2.61 -54.86 -19.72
CA VAL A 273 2.73 -56.01 -20.60
C VAL A 273 1.30 -56.51 -20.88
N SER A 274 0.93 -56.70 -22.15
CA SER A 274 -0.40 -57.20 -22.49
C SER A 274 -0.62 -58.61 -21.96
N ALA A 275 -1.77 -58.90 -21.37
CA ALA A 275 -2.16 -60.26 -20.96
C ALA A 275 -2.21 -61.20 -22.18
N LEU A 276 -2.59 -60.70 -23.36
CA LEU A 276 -2.51 -61.43 -24.62
C LEU A 276 -1.09 -61.94 -24.90
N ASP A 277 -0.08 -61.06 -24.80
CA ASP A 277 1.31 -61.42 -25.10
C ASP A 277 1.87 -62.43 -24.09
N VAL A 278 1.47 -62.31 -22.80
CA VAL A 278 1.82 -63.31 -21.77
C VAL A 278 1.22 -64.67 -22.11
N MET A 279 -0.07 -64.73 -22.41
CA MET A 279 -0.80 -65.99 -22.68
C MET A 279 -0.34 -66.65 -23.97
N GLU A 280 0.15 -65.90 -24.96
CA GLU A 280 0.69 -66.44 -26.19
C GLU A 280 2.21 -66.65 -26.16
N GLY A 281 2.86 -66.37 -25.00
CA GLY A 281 4.30 -66.64 -24.84
C GLY A 281 5.21 -65.68 -25.61
N ARG A 282 4.74 -64.49 -25.94
CA ARG A 282 5.49 -63.49 -26.73
C ARG A 282 6.30 -62.52 -25.87
N VAL A 283 6.23 -62.67 -24.56
CA VAL A 283 6.89 -61.74 -23.61
C VAL A 283 8.33 -62.21 -23.31
N ASP A 284 9.26 -61.29 -23.34
CA ASP A 284 10.61 -61.56 -22.82
C ASP A 284 10.54 -61.92 -21.33
N PRO A 285 11.01 -63.10 -20.93
CA PRO A 285 11.01 -63.52 -19.52
C PRO A 285 11.66 -62.50 -18.57
N ALA A 286 12.65 -61.75 -18.99
CA ALA A 286 13.34 -60.75 -18.19
C ALA A 286 12.41 -59.59 -17.75
N ARG A 287 11.31 -59.38 -18.46
CA ARG A 287 10.32 -58.37 -18.09
C ARG A 287 9.47 -58.75 -16.87
N ILE A 288 9.36 -60.05 -16.57
CA ILE A 288 8.47 -60.57 -15.51
C ILE A 288 9.27 -61.29 -14.43
N SER A 289 10.34 -61.99 -14.77
CA SER A 289 11.16 -62.76 -13.83
C SER A 289 11.63 -61.96 -12.64
N SER A 290 11.45 -62.51 -11.43
CA SER A 290 11.82 -61.90 -10.16
C SER A 290 11.15 -60.53 -9.85
N LYS A 291 10.10 -60.14 -10.61
CA LYS A 291 9.35 -58.91 -10.35
C LYS A 291 8.03 -59.19 -9.67
N LEU A 292 7.48 -58.18 -9.03
CA LEU A 292 6.12 -58.13 -8.52
C LEU A 292 5.15 -57.84 -9.67
N VAL A 293 4.29 -58.78 -9.99
CA VAL A 293 3.36 -58.68 -11.13
C VAL A 293 2.00 -58.24 -10.61
N VAL A 294 1.50 -57.09 -11.07
CA VAL A 294 0.12 -56.65 -10.77
C VAL A 294 -0.75 -56.95 -12.00
N VAL A 295 -1.73 -57.82 -11.82
CA VAL A 295 -2.72 -58.08 -12.87
C VAL A 295 -3.92 -57.14 -12.68
N GLY A 296 -4.26 -56.38 -13.71
CA GLY A 296 -5.39 -55.46 -13.64
C GLY A 296 -6.05 -55.19 -14.98
N LEU A 297 -7.26 -54.68 -14.94
CA LEU A 297 -7.98 -54.18 -16.12
C LEU A 297 -7.44 -52.84 -16.55
N THR A 298 -7.22 -52.70 -17.85
CA THR A 298 -6.78 -51.45 -18.46
C THR A 298 -7.58 -51.07 -19.70
N GLY A 299 -8.64 -51.79 -20.03
CA GLY A 299 -9.56 -51.46 -21.11
C GLY A 299 -10.41 -50.24 -20.76
N LEU A 300 -10.52 -49.27 -21.70
CA LEU A 300 -11.09 -47.92 -21.48
C LEU A 300 -12.57 -47.92 -20.99
N ALA A 301 -13.34 -48.98 -21.24
CA ALA A 301 -14.76 -49.03 -20.87
C ALA A 301 -15.05 -49.84 -19.59
N LEU A 302 -14.03 -50.40 -18.94
CA LEU A 302 -14.19 -51.42 -17.90
C LEU A 302 -13.87 -50.99 -16.49
N VAL A 303 -13.17 -49.86 -16.33
CA VAL A 303 -12.64 -49.44 -15.01
C VAL A 303 -12.73 -47.94 -14.85
N ASP A 304 -12.97 -47.47 -13.62
CA ASP A 304 -12.74 -46.11 -13.22
C ASP A 304 -11.23 -45.81 -13.27
N TYR A 305 -10.89 -44.78 -14.00
CA TYR A 305 -9.52 -44.26 -14.09
C TYR A 305 -9.33 -43.12 -13.13
N PRO A 306 -8.86 -43.35 -11.90
CA PRO A 306 -8.60 -42.26 -10.97
C PRO A 306 -7.49 -41.33 -11.47
N ALA A 307 -7.55 -40.07 -11.03
CA ALA A 307 -6.49 -39.10 -11.26
C ALA A 307 -5.39 -39.25 -10.21
N THR A 308 -4.18 -38.89 -10.63
CA THR A 308 -3.03 -38.68 -9.72
C THR A 308 -2.52 -37.24 -9.89
N PRO A 309 -1.66 -36.73 -9.01
CA PRO A 309 -1.08 -35.40 -9.18
C PRO A 309 -0.38 -35.16 -10.51
N VAL A 310 0.20 -36.22 -11.09
CA VAL A 310 1.02 -36.15 -12.32
C VAL A 310 0.21 -36.51 -13.57
N ASN A 311 -0.67 -37.47 -13.45
CA ASN A 311 -1.43 -38.00 -14.59
C ASN A 311 -2.94 -37.88 -14.31
N PRO A 312 -3.74 -37.30 -15.25
CA PRO A 312 -5.16 -37.05 -15.04
C PRO A 312 -6.02 -38.35 -15.04
N SER A 313 -5.47 -39.44 -15.51
CA SER A 313 -6.20 -40.73 -15.66
C SER A 313 -5.19 -41.87 -15.73
N VAL A 314 -5.26 -42.80 -14.76
CA VAL A 314 -4.39 -43.99 -14.70
C VAL A 314 -5.19 -45.20 -14.28
N PRO A 315 -4.84 -46.41 -14.76
CA PRO A 315 -5.41 -47.64 -14.25
C PRO A 315 -5.09 -47.84 -12.77
N GLY A 316 -6.03 -48.39 -11.98
CA GLY A 316 -5.80 -48.68 -10.55
C GLY A 316 -4.55 -49.53 -10.29
N ALA A 317 -4.28 -50.51 -11.10
CA ALA A 317 -3.07 -51.33 -11.02
C ALA A 317 -1.76 -50.55 -11.12
N GLU A 318 -1.74 -49.42 -11.86
CA GLU A 318 -0.56 -48.54 -11.97
C GLU A 318 -0.24 -47.85 -10.64
N ILE A 319 -1.26 -47.54 -9.84
CA ILE A 319 -1.08 -46.92 -8.54
C ILE A 319 -0.34 -47.86 -7.59
N HIS A 320 -0.74 -49.15 -7.58
CA HIS A 320 -0.06 -50.19 -6.81
C HIS A 320 1.36 -50.44 -7.29
N ALA A 321 1.59 -50.46 -8.60
CA ALA A 321 2.91 -50.60 -9.17
C ALA A 321 3.82 -49.41 -8.81
N GLN A 322 3.31 -48.18 -8.89
CA GLN A 322 4.06 -46.97 -8.49
C GLN A 322 4.34 -46.93 -6.98
N LEU A 323 3.42 -47.39 -6.13
CA LEU A 323 3.68 -47.55 -4.71
C LEU A 323 4.81 -48.56 -4.44
N ILE A 324 4.82 -49.70 -5.13
CA ILE A 324 5.90 -50.72 -5.04
C ILE A 324 7.25 -50.07 -5.46
N GLU A 325 7.26 -49.37 -6.57
CA GLU A 325 8.46 -48.65 -7.04
C GLU A 325 8.96 -47.65 -6.01
N ASN A 326 8.08 -46.84 -5.38
CA ASN A 326 8.45 -45.89 -4.31
C ASN A 326 9.08 -46.63 -3.12
N ILE A 327 8.55 -47.78 -2.76
CA ILE A 327 9.05 -48.58 -1.63
C ILE A 327 10.48 -49.07 -1.90
N PHE A 328 10.74 -49.61 -3.10
CA PHE A 328 12.04 -50.14 -3.47
C PHE A 328 13.09 -49.08 -3.78
N ASP A 329 12.69 -47.96 -4.37
CA ASP A 329 13.57 -46.83 -4.63
C ASP A 329 13.86 -46.00 -3.36
N GLY A 330 13.14 -46.19 -2.26
CA GLY A 330 13.28 -45.43 -1.02
C GLY A 330 12.84 -43.97 -1.14
N ASP A 331 12.15 -43.61 -2.22
CA ASP A 331 11.77 -42.23 -2.54
C ASP A 331 10.40 -41.93 -1.95
N HIS A 332 10.36 -41.82 -0.61
CA HIS A 332 9.14 -41.60 0.15
C HIS A 332 8.87 -40.11 0.37
N LEU A 333 7.61 -39.74 0.17
CA LEU A 333 7.12 -38.44 0.64
C LEU A 333 6.66 -38.60 2.09
N THR A 334 7.11 -37.70 2.95
CA THR A 334 6.77 -37.70 4.37
C THR A 334 6.30 -36.34 4.84
N ARG A 335 5.32 -36.29 5.74
CA ARG A 335 4.94 -35.09 6.47
C ARG A 335 5.34 -35.26 7.94
N PRO A 336 6.52 -34.75 8.34
CA PRO A 336 7.00 -34.89 9.71
C PRO A 336 6.02 -34.27 10.72
N ARG A 337 5.96 -34.81 11.91
CA ARG A 337 5.02 -34.36 12.97
C ARG A 337 5.31 -32.94 13.46
N TRP A 338 6.57 -32.50 13.35
CA TRP A 338 6.97 -31.15 13.68
C TRP A 338 6.50 -30.10 12.64
N ALA A 339 6.19 -30.53 11.41
CA ALA A 339 5.88 -29.62 10.30
C ALA A 339 4.69 -28.69 10.62
N PRO A 340 3.52 -29.13 11.13
CA PRO A 340 2.42 -28.21 11.46
C PRO A 340 2.80 -27.19 12.53
N THR A 341 3.61 -27.57 13.53
CA THR A 341 4.09 -26.66 14.58
C THR A 341 5.06 -25.64 14.01
N ALA A 342 5.99 -26.08 13.15
CA ALA A 342 6.94 -25.16 12.48
C ALA A 342 6.23 -24.18 11.55
N GLU A 343 5.22 -24.62 10.80
CA GLU A 343 4.38 -23.79 9.93
C GLU A 343 3.61 -22.74 10.76
N LEU A 344 3.03 -23.13 11.89
CA LEU A 344 2.35 -22.24 12.81
C LEU A 344 3.30 -21.21 13.43
N LEU A 345 4.49 -21.63 13.88
CA LEU A 345 5.51 -20.74 14.41
C LEU A 345 6.03 -19.76 13.36
N ALA A 346 6.28 -20.24 12.14
CA ALA A 346 6.69 -19.41 11.03
C ALA A 346 5.62 -18.33 10.73
N LEU A 347 4.34 -18.72 10.68
CA LEU A 347 3.23 -17.78 10.50
C LEU A 347 3.17 -16.75 11.64
N ALA A 348 3.29 -17.20 12.89
CA ALA A 348 3.24 -16.32 14.05
C ALA A 348 4.41 -15.33 14.08
N LEU A 349 5.65 -15.80 13.87
CA LEU A 349 6.85 -14.97 13.88
C LEU A 349 6.87 -13.98 12.70
N CYS A 350 6.70 -14.48 11.48
CA CYS A 350 6.71 -13.64 10.29
C CYS A 350 5.53 -12.68 10.25
N GLY A 351 4.34 -13.13 10.69
CA GLY A 351 3.15 -12.29 10.79
C GLY A 351 3.34 -11.17 11.81
N THR A 352 3.87 -11.47 12.98
CA THR A 352 4.21 -10.46 14.01
C THR A 352 5.22 -9.46 13.47
N LEU A 353 6.27 -9.94 12.79
CA LEU A 353 7.28 -9.08 12.17
C LEU A 353 6.67 -8.14 11.14
N PHE A 354 5.75 -8.63 10.28
CA PHE A 354 5.02 -7.78 9.35
C PHE A 354 4.16 -6.74 10.05
N VAL A 355 3.39 -7.13 11.06
CA VAL A 355 2.55 -6.18 11.82
C VAL A 355 3.40 -5.07 12.42
N LEU A 356 4.57 -5.40 12.99
CA LEU A 356 5.45 -4.44 13.63
C LEU A 356 6.18 -3.54 12.62
N LEU A 357 6.72 -4.11 11.55
CA LEU A 357 7.62 -3.40 10.62
C LEU A 357 6.88 -2.63 9.53
N THR A 358 5.75 -3.13 9.01
CA THR A 358 5.03 -2.48 7.89
C THR A 358 4.70 -1.00 8.14
N PRO A 359 4.23 -0.57 9.34
CA PRO A 359 3.99 0.85 9.60
C PRO A 359 5.27 1.69 9.70
N LEU A 360 6.42 1.07 9.96
CA LEU A 360 7.71 1.74 10.14
C LEU A 360 8.46 1.93 8.83
N LEU A 361 8.40 0.95 7.94
CA LEU A 361 9.14 0.91 6.69
C LEU A 361 8.53 1.81 5.61
N ARG A 362 9.32 2.23 4.65
CA ARG A 362 8.80 2.85 3.41
C ARG A 362 7.96 1.82 2.64
N PRO A 363 6.85 2.22 1.96
CA PRO A 363 5.96 1.26 1.29
C PRO A 363 6.66 0.29 0.35
N TRP A 364 7.61 0.76 -0.46
CA TRP A 364 8.35 -0.09 -1.39
C TRP A 364 9.23 -1.14 -0.69
N LEU A 365 9.85 -0.79 0.47
CA LEU A 365 10.63 -1.73 1.29
C LEU A 365 9.72 -2.80 1.93
N ALA A 366 8.53 -2.41 2.36
CA ALA A 366 7.57 -3.35 2.92
C ALA A 366 7.06 -4.33 1.86
N ILE A 367 6.78 -3.84 0.63
CA ILE A 367 6.37 -4.67 -0.50
C ILE A 367 7.48 -5.63 -0.92
N SER A 368 8.71 -5.14 -1.12
CA SER A 368 9.83 -5.99 -1.50
C SER A 368 10.17 -7.04 -0.44
N GLY A 369 10.06 -6.67 0.85
CA GLY A 369 10.23 -7.60 1.97
C GLY A 369 9.16 -8.69 1.99
N ALA A 370 7.89 -8.35 1.71
CA ALA A 370 6.81 -9.33 1.61
C ALA A 370 7.03 -10.31 0.45
N ILE A 371 7.40 -9.79 -0.73
CA ILE A 371 7.72 -10.63 -1.90
C ILE A 371 8.89 -11.56 -1.59
N ALA A 372 9.98 -11.02 -1.03
CA ALA A 372 11.15 -11.78 -0.69
C ALA A 372 10.84 -12.92 0.30
N LEU A 373 9.99 -12.66 1.31
CA LEU A 373 9.58 -13.69 2.26
C LEU A 373 8.72 -14.78 1.61
N ILE A 374 7.76 -14.41 0.75
CA ILE A 374 6.93 -15.40 0.02
C ILE A 374 7.82 -16.27 -0.88
N VAL A 375 8.76 -15.67 -1.59
CA VAL A 375 9.72 -16.39 -2.44
C VAL A 375 10.61 -17.32 -1.60
N ALA A 376 11.08 -16.85 -0.44
CA ALA A 376 11.88 -17.68 0.48
C ALA A 376 11.08 -18.89 1.00
N LEU A 377 9.82 -18.69 1.44
CA LEU A 377 8.94 -19.78 1.86
C LEU A 377 8.71 -20.79 0.73
N ALA A 378 8.43 -20.31 -0.49
CA ALA A 378 8.26 -21.18 -1.66
C ALA A 378 9.55 -21.96 -1.97
N ALA A 379 10.72 -21.33 -1.89
CA ALA A 379 12.00 -21.99 -2.11
C ALA A 379 12.31 -23.04 -1.02
N ILE A 380 11.99 -22.75 0.25
CA ILE A 380 12.14 -23.72 1.36
C ILE A 380 11.22 -24.91 1.13
N GLY A 381 9.94 -24.70 0.81
CA GLY A 381 8.99 -25.77 0.53
C GLY A 381 9.41 -26.64 -0.66
N ALA A 382 9.79 -26.00 -1.76
CA ALA A 382 10.28 -26.70 -2.96
C ALA A 382 11.58 -27.47 -2.70
N GLY A 383 12.52 -26.89 -1.96
CA GLY A 383 13.77 -27.54 -1.54
C GLY A 383 13.51 -28.75 -0.65
N ALA A 384 12.64 -28.63 0.37
CA ALA A 384 12.27 -29.71 1.26
C ALA A 384 11.61 -30.87 0.48
N PHE A 385 10.70 -30.55 -0.46
CA PHE A 385 10.07 -31.56 -1.32
C PHE A 385 11.09 -32.26 -2.22
N ARG A 386 11.96 -31.50 -2.92
CA ARG A 386 12.86 -32.04 -3.93
C ARG A 386 14.01 -32.85 -3.33
N ILE A 387 14.62 -32.35 -2.24
CA ILE A 387 15.86 -32.92 -1.68
C ILE A 387 15.55 -34.01 -0.64
N SER A 388 14.54 -33.80 0.18
CA SER A 388 14.28 -34.64 1.35
C SER A 388 12.94 -35.37 1.30
N GLY A 389 12.12 -35.17 0.26
CA GLY A 389 10.77 -35.74 0.20
C GLY A 389 9.83 -35.23 1.31
N VAL A 390 10.17 -34.10 1.95
CA VAL A 390 9.39 -33.56 3.08
C VAL A 390 8.30 -32.64 2.59
N LEU A 391 7.06 -32.91 3.03
CA LEU A 391 5.87 -32.14 2.71
C LEU A 391 5.66 -31.03 3.74
N LEU A 392 6.02 -29.79 3.36
CA LEU A 392 5.71 -28.59 4.14
C LEU A 392 4.56 -27.82 3.49
N ASP A 393 3.63 -27.39 4.29
CA ASP A 393 2.61 -26.44 3.84
C ASP A 393 3.15 -25.02 3.92
N VAL A 394 3.64 -24.52 2.83
CA VAL A 394 4.07 -23.12 2.71
C VAL A 394 3.00 -22.22 2.05
N ALA A 395 1.98 -22.83 1.42
CA ALA A 395 0.92 -22.09 0.74
C ALA A 395 0.00 -21.38 1.73
N SER A 396 -0.48 -22.10 2.75
CA SER A 396 -1.40 -21.53 3.74
C SER A 396 -0.75 -20.40 4.56
N PRO A 397 0.48 -20.55 5.11
CA PRO A 397 1.21 -19.45 5.72
C PRO A 397 1.47 -18.28 4.76
N ALA A 398 1.81 -18.54 3.50
CA ALA A 398 2.05 -17.46 2.54
C ALA A 398 0.80 -16.62 2.26
N VAL A 399 -0.36 -17.27 2.06
CA VAL A 399 -1.66 -16.59 1.89
C VAL A 399 -2.02 -15.81 3.16
N ALA A 400 -1.84 -16.41 4.34
CA ALA A 400 -2.11 -15.75 5.61
C ALA A 400 -1.22 -14.51 5.82
N LEU A 401 0.08 -14.62 5.55
CA LEU A 401 1.03 -13.50 5.62
C LEU A 401 0.68 -12.40 4.63
N MET A 402 0.24 -12.74 3.43
CA MET A 402 -0.25 -11.78 2.45
C MET A 402 -1.46 -11.01 2.96
N LEU A 403 -2.43 -11.68 3.60
CA LEU A 403 -3.61 -11.03 4.19
C LEU A 403 -3.24 -10.10 5.35
N VAL A 404 -2.33 -10.52 6.23
CA VAL A 404 -1.78 -9.66 7.30
C VAL A 404 -1.09 -8.44 6.71
N PHE A 405 -0.24 -8.64 5.68
CA PHE A 405 0.44 -7.55 4.99
C PHE A 405 -0.54 -6.58 4.34
N MET A 406 -1.54 -7.07 3.62
CA MET A 406 -2.57 -6.22 3.00
C MET A 406 -3.35 -5.40 4.02
N THR A 407 -3.72 -6.03 5.16
CA THR A 407 -4.44 -5.35 6.24
C THR A 407 -3.60 -4.21 6.84
N THR A 408 -2.33 -4.48 7.15
CA THR A 408 -1.42 -3.47 7.72
C THR A 408 -1.08 -2.37 6.72
N MET A 409 -0.90 -2.70 5.46
CA MET A 409 -0.62 -1.75 4.38
C MET A 409 -1.84 -0.85 4.10
N ALA A 410 -3.05 -1.42 4.03
CA ALA A 410 -4.29 -0.66 3.88
C ALA A 410 -4.47 0.33 5.04
N GLY A 411 -4.26 -0.12 6.28
CA GLY A 411 -4.28 0.75 7.45
C GLY A 411 -3.28 1.90 7.37
N LYS A 412 -2.06 1.62 6.91
CA LYS A 412 -1.02 2.63 6.70
C LYS A 412 -1.41 3.66 5.62
N LEU A 413 -1.93 3.20 4.49
CA LEU A 413 -2.36 4.08 3.40
C LEU A 413 -3.53 4.98 3.86
N MET A 414 -4.51 4.41 4.57
CA MET A 414 -5.63 5.18 5.12
C MET A 414 -5.17 6.26 6.11
N GLU A 415 -4.22 5.93 7.00
CA GLU A 415 -3.67 6.91 7.95
C GLU A 415 -2.89 8.01 7.23
N THR A 416 -2.09 7.66 6.21
CA THR A 416 -1.37 8.64 5.40
C THR A 416 -2.32 9.59 4.66
N GLU A 417 -3.42 9.06 4.09
CA GLU A 417 -4.44 9.88 3.44
C GLU A 417 -5.19 10.79 4.42
N ARG A 418 -5.50 10.30 5.63
CA ARG A 418 -6.10 11.13 6.69
C ARG A 418 -5.18 12.29 7.08
N GLN A 419 -3.88 12.04 7.22
CA GLN A 419 -2.89 13.09 7.54
C GLN A 419 -2.79 14.11 6.40
N ARG A 420 -2.74 13.67 5.15
CA ARG A 420 -2.71 14.56 3.98
C ARG A 420 -3.96 15.43 3.90
N ARG A 421 -5.15 14.88 4.18
CA ARG A 421 -6.40 15.68 4.19
C ARG A 421 -6.35 16.74 5.27
N ARG A 422 -6.01 16.39 6.52
CA ARG A 422 -5.88 17.35 7.62
C ARG A 422 -4.88 18.47 7.31
N LEU A 423 -3.72 18.13 6.74
CA LEU A 423 -2.73 19.14 6.37
C LEU A 423 -3.26 20.08 5.28
N ARG A 424 -3.98 19.57 4.28
CA ARG A 424 -4.62 20.39 3.24
C ARG A 424 -5.66 21.34 3.82
N GLU A 425 -6.51 20.85 4.72
CA GLU A 425 -7.54 21.64 5.40
C GLU A 425 -6.91 22.77 6.22
N THR A 426 -5.83 22.47 6.98
CA THR A 426 -5.10 23.49 7.76
C THR A 426 -4.48 24.56 6.85
N LEU A 427 -3.78 24.15 5.78
CA LEU A 427 -3.16 25.06 4.83
C LEU A 427 -4.20 25.91 4.08
N GLN A 428 -5.36 25.35 3.78
CA GLN A 428 -6.43 26.10 3.14
C GLN A 428 -7.00 27.16 4.09
N ALA A 429 -7.27 26.79 5.35
CA ALA A 429 -7.74 27.74 6.36
C ALA A 429 -6.76 28.89 6.61
N GLU A 430 -5.45 28.59 6.64
CA GLU A 430 -4.41 29.63 6.74
C GLU A 430 -4.41 30.57 5.51
N ARG A 431 -4.55 30.03 4.31
CA ARG A 431 -4.62 30.83 3.08
C ARG A 431 -5.87 31.72 3.02
N GLU A 432 -7.01 31.19 3.44
CA GLU A 432 -8.26 31.95 3.50
C GLU A 432 -8.17 33.09 4.53
N ALA A 433 -7.57 32.83 5.70
CA ALA A 433 -7.32 33.85 6.71
C ALA A 433 -6.38 34.95 6.20
N ALA A 434 -5.27 34.57 5.55
CA ALA A 434 -4.33 35.54 4.96
C ALA A 434 -4.96 36.37 3.83
N ALA A 435 -5.74 35.71 2.96
CA ALA A 435 -6.46 36.41 1.87
C ALA A 435 -7.50 37.41 2.39
N ARG A 436 -8.18 37.07 3.49
CA ARG A 436 -9.13 38.00 4.13
C ARG A 436 -8.45 39.23 4.68
N VAL A 437 -7.33 39.07 5.41
CA VAL A 437 -6.56 40.22 5.94
C VAL A 437 -6.03 41.08 4.81
N ALA A 438 -5.49 40.49 3.75
CA ALA A 438 -5.03 41.23 2.58
C ALA A 438 -6.16 42.04 1.91
N GLY A 439 -7.37 41.44 1.81
CA GLY A 439 -8.55 42.14 1.27
C GLY A 439 -9.01 43.31 2.13
N GLU A 440 -8.96 43.20 3.45
CA GLU A 440 -9.29 44.28 4.39
C GLU A 440 -8.29 45.44 4.27
N LEU A 441 -6.99 45.16 4.15
CA LEU A 441 -5.94 46.20 3.94
C LEU A 441 -6.09 46.89 2.61
N GLU A 442 -6.37 46.17 1.52
CA GLU A 442 -6.60 46.76 0.21
C GLU A 442 -7.85 47.66 0.18
N ALA A 443 -8.90 47.29 0.93
CA ALA A 443 -10.08 48.13 1.11
C ALA A 443 -9.72 49.43 1.86
N ALA A 444 -8.92 49.36 2.93
CA ALA A 444 -8.44 50.51 3.68
C ALA A 444 -7.61 51.44 2.79
N ARG A 445 -6.71 50.91 1.96
CA ARG A 445 -5.91 51.67 0.98
C ARG A 445 -6.78 52.45 -0.01
N ARG A 446 -7.84 51.83 -0.55
CA ARG A 446 -8.75 52.50 -1.46
C ARG A 446 -9.48 53.66 -0.80
N VAL A 447 -9.91 53.50 0.45
CA VAL A 447 -10.55 54.57 1.22
C VAL A 447 -9.56 55.74 1.44
N GLN A 448 -8.34 55.47 1.87
CA GLN A 448 -7.29 56.45 2.09
C GLN A 448 -6.96 57.24 0.84
N THR A 449 -6.71 56.55 -0.29
CA THR A 449 -6.41 57.20 -1.56
C THR A 449 -7.57 58.07 -2.04
N GLY A 450 -8.83 57.64 -1.80
CA GLY A 450 -10.01 58.43 -2.14
C GLY A 450 -10.22 59.70 -1.29
N LEU A 451 -9.54 59.83 -0.15
CA LEU A 451 -9.58 61.01 0.67
C LEU A 451 -8.64 62.12 0.15
N LEU A 452 -7.65 61.79 -0.65
CA LEU A 452 -6.69 62.76 -1.20
C LEU A 452 -7.25 63.36 -2.49
N PRO A 453 -7.01 64.69 -2.75
CA PRO A 453 -7.43 65.31 -3.99
C PRO A 453 -6.64 64.73 -5.18
N ASP A 454 -7.35 64.39 -6.28
CA ASP A 454 -6.70 63.90 -7.50
C ASP A 454 -6.13 65.08 -8.34
N ALA A 455 -5.24 64.76 -9.29
CA ALA A 455 -4.58 65.73 -10.13
C ALA A 455 -5.58 66.56 -10.97
N ALA A 456 -6.68 65.96 -11.43
CA ALA A 456 -7.70 66.67 -12.20
C ALA A 456 -8.47 67.66 -11.32
N THR A 457 -8.79 67.28 -10.09
CA THR A 457 -9.41 68.18 -9.11
C THR A 457 -8.50 69.34 -8.76
N LEU A 458 -7.21 69.09 -8.55
CA LEU A 458 -6.23 70.10 -8.21
C LEU A 458 -6.14 71.21 -9.29
N THR A 459 -6.04 70.87 -10.57
CA THR A 459 -5.96 71.78 -11.70
C THR A 459 -7.27 72.55 -11.93
N ALA A 460 -8.40 71.89 -11.67
CA ALA A 460 -9.73 72.53 -11.90
C ALA A 460 -10.13 73.52 -10.80
N ILE A 461 -9.51 73.47 -9.61
CA ILE A 461 -9.86 74.32 -8.47
C ILE A 461 -9.48 75.82 -8.76
N GLU A 462 -8.31 76.10 -9.38
CA GLU A 462 -7.84 77.45 -9.60
C GLU A 462 -6.95 77.56 -10.86
N PRO A 463 -7.47 78.10 -11.98
CA PRO A 463 -6.72 78.25 -13.26
C PRO A 463 -5.50 79.16 -13.20
N ARG A 464 -5.40 80.08 -12.21
CA ARG A 464 -4.25 80.90 -11.99
C ARG A 464 -3.04 80.19 -11.39
N CYS A 465 -3.21 78.91 -11.03
CA CYS A 465 -2.18 78.04 -10.48
C CYS A 465 -2.02 76.82 -11.31
N ASP A 466 -0.76 76.36 -11.51
CA ASP A 466 -0.46 74.95 -11.87
C ASP A 466 -0.13 74.21 -10.59
N VAL A 467 -0.84 73.12 -10.34
CA VAL A 467 -0.67 72.35 -9.11
C VAL A 467 -0.54 70.85 -9.44
N ALA A 468 0.44 70.20 -8.88
CA ALA A 468 0.63 68.78 -8.96
C ALA A 468 0.95 68.18 -7.57
N ALA A 469 0.51 67.03 -7.33
CA ALA A 469 0.85 66.27 -6.13
C ALA A 469 1.09 64.82 -6.46
N TRP A 470 1.93 64.15 -5.68
CA TRP A 470 2.22 62.74 -5.79
C TRP A 470 2.52 62.15 -4.40
N MET A 471 2.03 60.93 -4.18
CA MET A 471 2.25 60.18 -2.94
C MET A 471 2.52 58.73 -3.23
N ALA A 472 3.45 58.13 -2.52
CA ALA A 472 3.74 56.73 -2.52
C ALA A 472 3.88 56.22 -1.08
N PRO A 473 2.96 55.40 -0.58
CA PRO A 473 3.04 54.82 0.75
C PRO A 473 4.11 53.74 0.82
N ALA A 474 4.85 53.66 1.93
CA ALA A 474 5.86 52.64 2.18
C ALA A 474 5.26 51.24 2.52
N ARG A 475 4.00 51.21 2.92
CA ARG A 475 3.23 49.99 3.21
C ARG A 475 1.92 50.03 2.45
N GLU A 476 1.03 49.08 2.77
CA GLU A 476 -0.31 49.02 2.17
C GLU A 476 -1.11 50.31 2.37
N VAL A 477 -0.91 50.98 3.50
CA VAL A 477 -1.47 52.30 3.83
C VAL A 477 -0.41 53.18 4.49
N GLY A 478 -0.45 54.50 4.24
CA GLY A 478 0.55 55.49 4.70
C GLY A 478 0.05 56.42 5.77
N GLY A 479 1.00 57.15 6.40
CA GLY A 479 0.75 58.24 7.33
C GLY A 479 0.70 59.62 6.68
N ASP A 480 1.31 59.77 5.51
CA ASP A 480 1.41 61.04 4.79
C ASP A 480 0.04 61.58 4.34
N LEU A 481 -0.05 62.89 4.31
CA LEU A 481 -1.24 63.60 3.82
C LEU A 481 -0.87 64.83 3.00
N TYR A 482 -1.73 65.16 2.06
CA TYR A 482 -1.75 66.43 1.41
C TYR A 482 -3.20 66.84 1.15
N ASP A 483 -3.43 68.19 1.05
CA ASP A 483 -4.71 68.73 0.61
C ASP A 483 -4.47 70.09 -0.14
N PHE A 484 -5.42 70.38 -1.01
CA PHE A 484 -5.49 71.63 -1.73
C PHE A 484 -6.95 72.06 -1.90
N PHE A 485 -7.34 73.24 -1.44
CA PHE A 485 -8.69 73.71 -1.49
C PHE A 485 -8.76 75.22 -1.51
N LYS A 486 -9.90 75.80 -1.86
CA LYS A 486 -10.13 77.20 -2.04
C LYS A 486 -11.13 77.75 -0.99
N PRO A 487 -10.67 78.32 0.10
CA PRO A 487 -11.53 78.90 1.13
C PRO A 487 -12.27 80.15 0.72
N SER A 488 -11.75 80.90 -0.24
CA SER A 488 -12.38 82.11 -0.81
C SER A 488 -12.04 82.27 -2.28
N PRO A 489 -12.71 83.15 -3.08
CA PRO A 489 -12.46 83.33 -4.53
C PRO A 489 -11.00 83.77 -4.86
N ASP A 490 -10.34 84.46 -3.98
CA ASP A 490 -8.99 85.00 -4.21
C ASP A 490 -7.93 84.35 -3.35
N ARG A 491 -8.25 83.21 -2.68
CA ARG A 491 -7.27 82.58 -1.81
C ARG A 491 -7.33 81.03 -1.97
N VAL A 492 -6.14 80.44 -2.15
CA VAL A 492 -5.96 78.97 -2.12
C VAL A 492 -5.19 78.57 -0.88
N THR A 493 -5.56 77.49 -0.29
CA THR A 493 -4.89 76.90 0.88
C THR A 493 -4.48 75.47 0.55
N PHE A 494 -3.25 75.13 0.95
CA PHE A 494 -2.71 73.81 0.71
C PHE A 494 -1.85 73.37 1.90
N LEU A 495 -1.80 72.08 2.14
CA LEU A 495 -0.99 71.53 3.23
C LEU A 495 -0.35 70.21 2.80
N VAL A 496 0.80 69.91 3.38
CA VAL A 496 1.47 68.64 3.39
C VAL A 496 1.78 68.30 4.84
N GLY A 497 1.64 67.01 5.22
CA GLY A 497 1.99 66.59 6.57
C GLY A 497 2.30 65.09 6.58
N ASP A 498 2.95 64.66 7.64
CA ASP A 498 3.31 63.27 7.90
C ASP A 498 2.96 62.91 9.34
N VAL A 499 2.33 61.74 9.50
CA VAL A 499 1.88 61.20 10.80
C VAL A 499 2.91 60.23 11.32
N SER A 500 3.28 60.38 12.58
CA SER A 500 4.17 59.47 13.27
C SER A 500 3.65 58.02 13.26
N GLY A 501 4.52 57.06 12.94
CA GLY A 501 4.16 55.62 12.86
C GLY A 501 3.77 55.19 11.45
N LYS A 502 3.37 53.92 11.28
CA LYS A 502 3.10 53.34 9.94
C LYS A 502 1.93 52.35 9.98
N GLY A 503 1.29 52.18 8.85
CA GLY A 503 0.19 51.22 8.70
C GLY A 503 -1.17 51.81 9.11
N LEU A 504 -2.12 50.92 9.46
CA LEU A 504 -3.53 51.30 9.62
C LEU A 504 -3.78 52.40 10.69
N PRO A 505 -3.15 52.35 11.88
CA PRO A 505 -3.35 53.44 12.87
C PRO A 505 -2.90 54.83 12.31
N ALA A 506 -1.74 54.89 11.68
CA ALA A 506 -1.24 56.13 11.11
C ALA A 506 -2.15 56.68 9.98
N SER A 507 -2.66 55.79 9.13
CA SER A 507 -3.56 56.18 8.04
C SER A 507 -4.92 56.70 8.52
N LEU A 508 -5.45 56.17 9.62
CA LEU A 508 -6.67 56.67 10.25
C LEU A 508 -6.44 58.06 10.89
N PHE A 509 -5.33 58.21 11.60
CA PHE A 509 -4.96 59.46 12.21
C PHE A 509 -4.66 60.55 11.17
N MET A 510 -4.08 60.19 10.03
CA MET A 510 -3.89 61.04 8.86
C MET A 510 -5.24 61.57 8.35
N ALA A 511 -6.24 60.68 8.16
CA ALA A 511 -7.56 61.09 7.67
C ALA A 511 -8.25 62.11 8.61
N ILE A 512 -8.14 61.88 9.92
CA ILE A 512 -8.69 62.77 10.96
C ILE A 512 -7.94 64.09 10.92
N SER A 513 -6.62 64.10 10.91
CA SER A 513 -5.79 65.29 10.93
C SER A 513 -6.02 66.18 9.69
N LYS A 514 -6.09 65.56 8.51
CA LYS A 514 -6.44 66.24 7.27
C LYS A 514 -7.81 66.89 7.33
N ALA A 515 -8.84 66.13 7.79
CA ALA A 515 -10.20 66.66 7.88
C ALA A 515 -10.32 67.82 8.86
N LEU A 516 -9.66 67.76 10.00
CA LEU A 516 -9.70 68.81 11.02
C LEU A 516 -8.92 70.05 10.58
N CYS A 517 -7.72 69.94 9.96
CA CYS A 517 -7.00 71.07 9.37
C CYS A 517 -7.85 71.76 8.31
N LYS A 518 -8.49 70.99 7.41
CA LYS A 518 -9.38 71.58 6.38
C LYS A 518 -10.60 72.29 7.00
N SER A 519 -11.22 71.63 7.99
CA SER A 519 -12.38 72.19 8.70
C SER A 519 -12.02 73.52 9.40
N ALA A 520 -10.87 73.62 10.10
CA ALA A 520 -10.41 74.79 10.72
C ALA A 520 -10.15 75.92 9.68
N ALA A 521 -9.54 75.59 8.55
CA ALA A 521 -9.29 76.59 7.47
C ALA A 521 -10.56 77.11 6.82
N LEU A 522 -11.59 76.26 6.66
CA LEU A 522 -12.87 76.74 6.06
C LEU A 522 -13.75 77.50 7.05
N ARG A 523 -13.63 77.27 8.37
CA ARG A 523 -14.38 78.02 9.39
C ARG A 523 -13.83 79.40 9.68
N SER A 524 -12.51 79.52 9.81
CA SER A 524 -11.91 80.72 10.36
C SER A 524 -11.67 81.85 9.34
N GLY A 525 -11.69 81.54 8.02
CA GLY A 525 -11.35 82.52 6.95
C GLY A 525 -9.99 83.23 7.21
N ALA A 526 -9.19 82.64 8.07
CA ALA A 526 -8.23 83.33 8.91
C ALA A 526 -6.78 83.10 8.49
N ALA A 527 -5.93 83.67 9.23
CA ALA A 527 -4.50 83.55 9.15
C ALA A 527 -4.05 82.11 9.46
N VAL A 528 -3.05 81.58 8.77
CA VAL A 528 -2.55 80.23 8.80
C VAL A 528 -2.11 79.74 10.20
N ASP A 529 -1.62 80.65 11.03
CA ASP A 529 -1.25 80.49 12.43
C ASP A 529 -2.44 79.98 13.28
N ARG A 530 -3.57 80.64 13.14
CA ARG A 530 -4.80 80.26 13.88
C ARG A 530 -5.33 78.92 13.39
N ILE A 531 -5.24 78.57 12.09
CA ILE A 531 -5.71 77.35 11.54
C ILE A 531 -4.94 76.17 12.18
N LEU A 532 -3.60 76.16 12.24
CA LEU A 532 -2.82 75.11 12.84
C LEU A 532 -3.01 75.04 14.36
N THR A 533 -3.15 76.18 15.04
CA THR A 533 -3.42 76.25 16.49
C THR A 533 -4.77 75.60 16.85
N GLU A 534 -5.82 75.93 16.08
CA GLU A 534 -7.15 75.39 16.28
C GLU A 534 -7.19 73.87 15.92
N ALA A 535 -6.55 73.47 14.80
CA ALA A 535 -6.44 72.10 14.40
C ALA A 535 -5.68 71.23 15.44
N ASN A 536 -4.57 71.77 15.96
CA ASN A 536 -3.81 71.09 17.02
C ASN A 536 -4.67 70.79 18.25
N ALA A 537 -5.40 71.79 18.74
CA ALA A 537 -6.26 71.61 19.93
C ALA A 537 -7.40 70.65 19.69
N GLU A 538 -7.95 70.54 18.46
CA GLU A 538 -9.00 69.55 18.12
C GLU A 538 -8.43 68.16 17.94
N ILE A 539 -7.29 67.96 17.27
CA ILE A 539 -6.68 66.65 17.02
C ILE A 539 -6.12 66.08 18.33
N ALA A 540 -5.48 66.89 19.17
CA ALA A 540 -4.86 66.47 20.41
C ALA A 540 -5.88 65.95 21.45
N ARG A 541 -7.14 66.40 21.37
CA ARG A 541 -8.22 66.05 22.34
C ARG A 541 -8.50 64.54 22.36
N ASP A 542 -8.48 63.88 21.18
CA ASP A 542 -8.84 62.49 21.03
C ASP A 542 -7.66 61.68 20.41
N ASN A 543 -6.50 61.71 21.09
CA ASN A 543 -5.28 61.05 20.63
C ASN A 543 -4.74 60.01 21.62
N PRO A 544 -5.44 58.91 21.81
CA PRO A 544 -5.06 57.87 22.79
C PRO A 544 -3.74 57.17 22.48
N GLU A 545 -3.33 57.11 21.21
CA GLU A 545 -2.09 56.48 20.75
C GLU A 545 -0.86 57.41 20.84
N ALA A 546 -1.06 58.64 21.35
CA ALA A 546 -0.02 59.68 21.45
C ALA A 546 0.72 59.91 20.12
N MET A 547 -0.01 59.87 19.01
CA MET A 547 0.54 60.15 17.68
C MET A 547 0.71 61.64 17.45
N PHE A 548 1.67 61.99 16.66
CA PHE A 548 1.88 63.39 16.26
C PHE A 548 1.92 63.53 14.75
N VAL A 549 1.71 64.77 14.26
CA VAL A 549 1.71 65.06 12.83
C VAL A 549 2.64 66.22 12.55
N THR A 550 3.65 66.01 11.70
CA THR A 550 4.36 67.13 11.12
C THR A 550 3.49 67.71 10.01
N ALA A 551 3.33 69.04 9.96
CA ALA A 551 2.51 69.67 8.93
C ALA A 551 3.03 71.06 8.56
N VAL A 552 2.93 71.35 7.28
CA VAL A 552 3.08 72.75 6.80
C VAL A 552 1.81 73.15 6.07
N LEU A 553 1.21 74.25 6.53
CA LEU A 553 0.01 74.82 5.95
C LEU A 553 0.38 76.16 5.27
N CYS A 554 -0.01 76.34 4.01
CA CYS A 554 0.24 77.49 3.20
C CYS A 554 -1.11 78.05 2.70
N SER A 555 -1.20 79.43 2.62
CA SER A 555 -2.32 80.12 2.05
C SER A 555 -1.80 81.26 1.15
N LEU A 556 -2.16 81.16 -0.13
CA LEU A 556 -1.73 82.12 -1.16
C LEU A 556 -2.89 83.04 -1.54
N ASP A 557 -2.65 84.34 -1.44
CA ASP A 557 -3.54 85.36 -1.99
C ASP A 557 -3.24 85.53 -3.50
N LEU A 558 -4.23 85.25 -4.32
CA LEU A 558 -4.11 85.15 -5.76
C LEU A 558 -4.09 86.51 -6.46
N GLN A 559 -4.48 87.58 -5.76
CA GLN A 559 -4.45 88.95 -6.28
C GLN A 559 -3.12 89.60 -6.02
N THR A 560 -2.53 89.37 -4.84
CA THR A 560 -1.33 90.08 -4.41
C THR A 560 -0.05 89.22 -4.53
N GLY A 561 -0.19 87.88 -4.56
CA GLY A 561 0.94 86.96 -4.47
C GLY A 561 1.50 86.81 -3.05
N GLU A 562 0.79 87.29 -2.04
CA GLU A 562 1.18 87.12 -0.64
C GLU A 562 0.94 85.67 -0.22
N LEU A 563 2.04 84.96 0.03
CA LEU A 563 2.04 83.65 0.59
C LEU A 563 2.18 83.69 2.11
N ARG A 564 1.16 83.25 2.84
CA ARG A 564 1.23 83.04 4.30
C ARG A 564 1.42 81.59 4.59
N TYR A 565 2.31 81.26 5.51
CA TYR A 565 2.54 79.87 5.88
C TYR A 565 2.85 79.75 7.39
N ALA A 566 2.50 78.58 7.92
CA ALA A 566 2.85 78.17 9.27
C ALA A 566 3.34 76.68 9.23
N ASN A 567 4.33 76.37 10.05
CA ASN A 567 5.02 75.09 10.05
C ASN A 567 4.97 74.46 11.45
N ALA A 568 4.43 73.24 11.52
CA ALA A 568 4.36 72.47 12.71
C ALA A 568 5.36 71.30 12.61
N GLY A 569 6.64 71.56 12.74
CA GLY A 569 7.72 70.57 12.76
C GLY A 569 7.98 69.86 11.43
N HIS A 570 7.43 70.35 10.32
CA HIS A 570 7.59 69.73 8.99
C HIS A 570 8.80 70.32 8.22
N ASP A 571 9.31 69.57 7.23
CA ASP A 571 10.37 70.06 6.37
C ASP A 571 9.99 71.39 5.70
N ALA A 572 10.95 72.31 5.67
CA ALA A 572 10.66 73.62 5.14
C ALA A 572 10.45 73.60 3.63
N PRO A 573 9.35 74.22 3.11
CA PRO A 573 9.09 74.29 1.67
C PRO A 573 10.23 74.96 0.89
N ILE A 574 10.40 74.53 -0.35
CA ILE A 574 11.41 75.16 -1.27
C ILE A 574 10.69 76.02 -2.28
N LEU A 575 11.07 77.29 -2.32
CA LEU A 575 10.62 78.21 -3.32
C LEU A 575 11.64 78.30 -4.49
N ILE A 576 11.12 78.11 -5.71
CA ILE A 576 11.90 78.19 -6.96
C ILE A 576 11.45 79.40 -7.70
N GLY A 577 12.31 80.47 -7.74
CA GLY A 577 12.00 81.72 -8.36
C GLY A 577 13.13 82.26 -9.23
N LYS A 578 12.96 83.41 -9.85
CA LYS A 578 14.00 84.10 -10.69
C LYS A 578 15.30 84.35 -9.96
N GLY A 579 15.26 84.43 -8.63
CA GLY A 579 16.44 84.59 -7.77
C GLY A 579 17.17 83.33 -7.41
N GLY A 580 16.73 82.16 -7.93
CA GLY A 580 17.23 80.84 -7.58
C GLY A 580 16.32 80.07 -6.56
N LEU A 581 16.88 79.08 -5.86
CA LEU A 581 16.16 78.39 -4.83
C LEU A 581 16.24 79.08 -3.49
N ALA A 582 15.12 79.42 -2.91
CA ALA A 582 14.98 79.92 -1.56
C ALA A 582 14.25 78.89 -0.67
N ARG A 583 14.74 78.69 0.54
CA ARG A 583 14.05 77.86 1.53
C ARG A 583 13.23 78.74 2.43
N LEU A 584 11.95 78.50 2.54
CA LEU A 584 11.06 79.20 3.44
C LEU A 584 11.26 78.70 4.88
N VAL A 585 12.34 79.19 5.50
CA VAL A 585 12.66 78.79 6.89
C VAL A 585 12.16 79.91 7.83
N GLN A 586 11.22 79.51 8.66
CA GLN A 586 10.85 80.31 9.83
C GLN A 586 10.93 79.43 11.08
N ALA A 587 11.02 80.10 12.25
CA ALA A 587 10.83 79.43 13.50
C ALA A 587 9.45 78.75 13.50
N GLY A 588 9.43 77.43 13.23
CA GLY A 588 8.23 76.57 13.27
C GLY A 588 7.92 76.21 14.72
N GLY A 589 6.74 75.69 14.92
CA GLY A 589 6.36 75.00 16.15
C GLY A 589 6.75 73.54 16.15
N PRO A 590 6.51 72.80 17.27
CA PRO A 590 6.62 71.35 17.34
C PRO A 590 5.56 70.70 16.42
N PRO A 591 5.68 69.40 16.10
CA PRO A 591 4.62 68.71 15.45
C PRO A 591 3.27 68.86 16.14
N LEU A 592 2.18 68.81 15.40
CA LEU A 592 0.83 68.82 15.96
C LEU A 592 0.64 67.60 16.94
N CYS A 593 -0.10 67.83 18.00
CA CYS A 593 -0.36 66.89 19.07
C CYS A 593 0.85 66.51 19.93
N MET A 594 1.99 67.14 19.75
CA MET A 594 3.10 67.00 20.70
C MET A 594 2.82 67.72 22.01
N PHE A 595 2.05 68.81 21.93
CA PHE A 595 1.52 69.58 23.07
C PHE A 595 0.05 69.87 22.84
N ASP A 596 -0.80 69.73 23.82
CA ASP A 596 -2.25 69.97 23.74
C ASP A 596 -2.61 71.38 23.29
N HIS A 597 -1.78 72.36 23.68
CA HIS A 597 -1.91 73.79 23.32
C HIS A 597 -0.57 74.32 22.89
N HIS A 598 -0.48 74.82 21.68
CA HIS A 598 0.68 75.51 21.13
C HIS A 598 0.25 76.49 20.08
N ASP A 599 0.78 77.72 20.15
CA ASP A 599 0.53 78.73 19.14
C ASP A 599 1.58 78.61 18.02
N TYR A 600 1.13 78.41 16.78
CA TYR A 600 2.01 78.28 15.64
C TYR A 600 2.22 79.59 14.96
N PRO A 601 3.47 80.17 14.96
CA PRO A 601 3.72 81.47 14.35
C PRO A 601 3.57 81.43 12.83
N GLY A 602 2.82 82.35 12.26
CA GLY A 602 2.68 82.51 10.83
C GLY A 602 3.80 83.40 10.24
N ALA A 603 4.24 83.10 9.03
CA ALA A 603 5.16 83.90 8.24
C ALA A 603 4.54 84.32 6.91
N THR A 604 5.14 85.34 6.33
CA THR A 604 4.70 85.85 5.05
C THR A 604 5.86 85.91 4.06
N HIS A 605 5.62 85.53 2.84
CA HIS A 605 6.54 85.64 1.74
C HIS A 605 5.83 86.23 0.49
N GLN A 606 6.50 87.08 -0.26
CA GLN A 606 5.93 87.63 -1.49
C GLN A 606 6.37 86.76 -2.68
N MET A 607 5.44 86.03 -3.28
CA MET A 607 5.68 85.27 -4.52
C MET A 607 5.61 86.21 -5.72
N ALA A 608 6.54 86.01 -6.68
CA ALA A 608 6.46 86.62 -7.98
C ALA A 608 5.70 85.76 -8.97
N ALA A 609 5.06 86.35 -9.97
CA ALA A 609 4.37 85.51 -11.00
C ALA A 609 5.37 84.61 -11.72
N GLY A 610 5.06 83.32 -11.74
CA GLY A 610 5.88 82.22 -12.26
C GLY A 610 6.72 81.46 -11.22
N ASP A 611 6.77 81.94 -9.97
CA ASP A 611 7.43 81.23 -8.90
C ASP A 611 6.71 79.89 -8.57
N VAL A 612 7.50 78.88 -8.20
CA VAL A 612 7.00 77.56 -7.80
C VAL A 612 7.34 77.29 -6.34
N LEU A 613 6.37 76.82 -5.59
CA LEU A 613 6.57 76.32 -4.23
C LEU A 613 6.46 74.79 -4.21
N LEU A 614 7.49 74.12 -3.69
CA LEU A 614 7.51 72.65 -3.48
C LEU A 614 7.44 72.36 -1.97
N LEU A 615 6.43 71.62 -1.58
CA LEU A 615 6.28 71.00 -0.27
C LEU A 615 6.58 69.48 -0.43
N TYR A 616 7.24 68.88 0.54
CA TYR A 616 7.63 67.49 0.51
C TYR A 616 7.76 66.94 1.93
N THR A 617 7.50 65.67 2.11
CA THR A 617 7.74 64.95 3.38
C THR A 617 9.18 64.45 3.45
N ASP A 618 9.63 64.12 4.66
CA ASP A 618 10.99 63.60 4.92
C ASP A 618 11.32 62.32 4.18
N GLY A 619 10.31 61.50 3.81
CA GLY A 619 10.50 60.33 2.93
C GLY A 619 11.22 60.64 1.61
N VAL A 620 11.17 61.90 1.12
CA VAL A 620 11.98 62.29 -0.04
C VAL A 620 13.46 62.41 0.33
N THR A 621 13.78 63.07 1.43
CA THR A 621 15.17 63.33 1.83
C THR A 621 15.79 62.21 2.61
N GLU A 622 14.98 61.38 3.28
CA GLU A 622 15.40 60.21 4.03
C GLU A 622 15.36 58.91 3.21
N ALA A 623 14.95 59.00 1.93
CA ALA A 623 15.05 57.88 1.02
C ALA A 623 16.47 57.31 0.96
N MET A 624 16.62 55.99 1.04
CA MET A 624 17.92 55.34 1.14
C MET A 624 18.21 54.49 -0.10
N ASP A 625 19.49 54.45 -0.49
CA ASP A 625 19.99 53.48 -1.48
C ASP A 625 20.29 52.10 -0.83
N ALA A 626 20.77 51.16 -1.62
CA ALA A 626 21.14 49.81 -1.16
C ALA A 626 22.27 49.85 -0.09
N GLU A 627 23.11 50.86 -0.11
CA GLU A 627 24.20 51.10 0.85
C GLU A 627 23.75 51.91 2.07
N ARG A 628 22.46 52.20 2.23
CA ARG A 628 21.84 53.01 3.30
C ARG A 628 22.33 54.47 3.34
N ARG A 629 22.75 55.04 2.22
CA ARG A 629 23.04 56.47 2.12
C ARG A 629 21.72 57.18 1.89
N LEU A 630 21.52 58.30 2.59
CA LEU A 630 20.35 59.14 2.42
C LEU A 630 20.41 59.91 1.09
N TYR A 631 19.28 60.06 0.44
CA TYR A 631 19.13 60.90 -0.75
C TYR A 631 19.52 62.38 -0.46
N GLY A 632 19.06 62.87 0.64
CA GLY A 632 19.43 64.18 1.20
C GLY A 632 18.86 65.36 0.47
N ARG A 633 18.78 66.43 1.20
CA ARG A 633 18.24 67.69 0.71
C ARG A 633 19.12 68.33 -0.37
N ASP A 634 20.44 68.19 -0.26
CA ASP A 634 21.39 68.83 -1.24
C ASP A 634 21.17 68.23 -2.64
N ARG A 635 20.88 66.94 -2.73
CA ARG A 635 20.58 66.32 -4.01
C ARG A 635 19.21 66.75 -4.55
N LEU A 636 18.19 66.83 -3.69
CA LEU A 636 16.89 67.39 -4.08
C LEU A 636 17.08 68.84 -4.66
N CYS A 637 17.82 69.69 -3.98
CA CYS A 637 18.12 71.06 -4.47
C CYS A 637 18.91 71.05 -5.78
N ALA A 638 19.82 70.08 -5.99
CA ALA A 638 20.57 69.96 -7.25
C ALA A 638 19.67 69.63 -8.42
N VAL A 639 18.73 68.66 -8.23
CA VAL A 639 17.71 68.30 -9.23
C VAL A 639 16.88 69.52 -9.59
N LEU A 640 16.34 70.21 -8.60
CA LEU A 640 15.49 71.39 -8.80
C LEU A 640 16.22 72.55 -9.52
N LYS A 641 17.52 72.83 -9.23
CA LYS A 641 18.34 73.78 -9.92
C LYS A 641 18.61 73.51 -11.39
N GLY A 642 18.61 72.18 -11.73
CA GLY A 642 18.84 71.73 -13.11
C GLY A 642 17.64 71.89 -14.03
N LEU A 643 16.45 72.19 -13.48
CA LEU A 643 15.23 72.29 -14.27
C LEU A 643 15.05 73.64 -14.93
N PRO A 644 14.55 73.65 -16.19
CA PRO A 644 14.18 74.91 -16.85
C PRO A 644 13.12 75.72 -16.07
N ALA A 645 13.18 77.06 -16.10
CA ALA A 645 12.24 77.89 -15.35
C ALA A 645 10.76 77.71 -15.75
N ALA A 646 10.50 77.21 -16.95
CA ALA A 646 9.16 76.99 -17.45
C ALA A 646 8.60 75.54 -17.18
N THR A 647 9.37 74.70 -16.46
CA THR A 647 8.97 73.27 -16.18
C THR A 647 7.66 73.24 -15.40
N SER A 648 6.65 72.48 -15.85
CA SER A 648 5.36 72.36 -15.17
C SER A 648 5.53 71.67 -13.78
N CYS A 649 4.56 71.93 -12.87
CA CYS A 649 4.57 71.21 -11.55
C CYS A 649 4.58 69.72 -11.65
N THR A 650 3.88 69.15 -12.65
CA THR A 650 3.88 67.70 -12.93
C THR A 650 5.27 67.24 -13.32
N ASP A 651 5.98 67.94 -14.20
CA ASP A 651 7.34 67.61 -14.64
C ASP A 651 8.37 67.77 -13.53
N ILE A 652 8.20 68.76 -12.64
CA ILE A 652 9.07 68.96 -11.45
C ILE A 652 8.97 67.72 -10.54
N ILE A 653 7.76 67.28 -10.24
CA ILE A 653 7.54 66.06 -9.42
C ILE A 653 8.08 64.81 -10.13
N ALA A 654 7.85 64.67 -11.46
CA ALA A 654 8.38 63.62 -12.25
C ALA A 654 9.91 63.55 -12.23
N ALA A 655 10.58 64.66 -12.40
CA ALA A 655 12.04 64.74 -12.36
C ALA A 655 12.62 64.33 -11.01
N VAL A 656 12.00 64.73 -9.89
CA VAL A 656 12.42 64.29 -8.56
C VAL A 656 12.17 62.75 -8.37
N ARG A 657 11.03 62.22 -8.87
CA ARG A 657 10.76 60.77 -8.84
C ARG A 657 11.77 59.98 -9.63
N GLU A 658 12.09 60.40 -10.85
CA GLU A 658 13.09 59.74 -11.71
C GLU A 658 14.47 59.74 -11.04
N ASP A 659 14.88 60.82 -10.41
CA ASP A 659 16.16 60.88 -9.69
C ASP A 659 16.16 60.03 -8.42
N LEU A 660 15.04 59.94 -7.68
CA LEU A 660 14.87 59.02 -6.57
C LEU A 660 14.95 57.56 -7.04
N GLN A 661 14.35 57.25 -8.19
CA GLN A 661 14.46 55.90 -8.80
C GLN A 661 15.90 55.58 -9.22
N ALA A 662 16.56 56.52 -9.88
CA ALA A 662 17.97 56.38 -10.27
C ALA A 662 18.93 56.28 -9.08
N PHE A 663 18.56 56.83 -7.92
CA PHE A 663 19.28 56.71 -6.67
C PHE A 663 19.13 55.31 -6.04
N GLY A 664 18.14 54.48 -6.50
CA GLY A 664 17.90 53.14 -5.99
C GLY A 664 16.92 53.08 -4.81
N ALA A 665 16.24 54.20 -4.51
CA ALA A 665 15.38 54.30 -3.34
C ALA A 665 13.97 53.68 -3.47
N VAL A 666 13.60 53.14 -4.65
CA VAL A 666 12.19 52.76 -4.95
C VAL A 666 11.87 51.28 -4.67
N GLU A 667 12.85 50.40 -4.55
CA GLU A 667 12.59 48.97 -4.31
C GLU A 667 12.16 48.67 -2.86
N MET A 668 12.50 49.51 -1.87
CA MET A 668 12.02 49.44 -0.50
C MET A 668 11.94 50.85 0.10
N LEU A 669 10.77 51.46 -0.04
CA LEU A 669 10.53 52.75 0.61
C LEU A 669 10.65 52.60 2.13
N ALA A 670 11.59 53.33 2.73
CA ALA A 670 11.77 53.35 4.17
C ALA A 670 10.64 54.09 4.87
N ASP A 671 10.10 55.15 4.23
CA ASP A 671 8.96 55.94 4.66
C ASP A 671 8.05 56.35 3.51
N ASP A 672 6.86 56.85 3.84
CA ASP A 672 5.93 57.39 2.86
C ASP A 672 6.56 58.62 2.16
N ILE A 673 6.33 58.75 0.89
CA ILE A 673 6.86 59.88 0.11
C ILE A 673 5.71 60.70 -0.43
N THR A 674 5.64 61.98 -0.04
CA THR A 674 4.66 62.90 -0.55
C THR A 674 5.31 64.18 -1.06
N MET A 675 4.86 64.64 -2.21
CA MET A 675 5.28 65.96 -2.82
C MET A 675 4.06 66.68 -3.33
N LEU A 676 4.03 68.00 -3.11
CA LEU A 676 3.06 68.92 -3.68
C LEU A 676 3.80 70.17 -4.23
N ALA A 677 3.64 70.41 -5.53
CA ALA A 677 4.19 71.56 -6.20
C ALA A 677 3.07 72.52 -6.64
N LEU A 678 3.25 73.79 -6.41
CA LEU A 678 2.32 74.83 -6.82
C LEU A 678 3.08 76.00 -7.53
N ARG A 679 2.68 76.31 -8.73
CA ARG A 679 3.14 77.56 -9.47
C ARG A 679 2.01 78.55 -9.51
N TRP A 680 2.29 79.80 -9.21
CA TRP A 680 1.37 80.94 -9.35
C TRP A 680 1.68 81.71 -10.59
N TYR A 681 0.70 82.01 -11.45
CA TYR A 681 0.89 82.75 -12.71
C TYR A 681 0.66 84.24 -12.61
N GLY A 682 0.26 84.72 -11.46
CA GLY A 682 -0.08 86.12 -11.23
C GLY A 682 -1.58 86.39 -11.15
N PRO A 683 -1.98 87.69 -10.83
CA PRO A 683 -3.39 88.05 -10.85
C PRO A 683 -3.95 87.93 -12.27
N ALA A 684 -5.28 87.61 -12.40
CA ALA A 684 -5.95 87.53 -13.69
C ALA A 684 -6.04 88.85 -14.44
#